data_b510a8827ece82b76900af988e568885
#
_entry.id   b510a8827ece82b76900af988e568885
#
_cell.length_a   1.000
_cell.length_b   1.000
_cell.length_c   1.000
_cell.angle_alpha   90.00
_cell.angle_beta   90.00
_cell.angle_gamma   90.00
#
_symmetry.space_group_name_H-M   'P 1'
#
loop_
_entity.id
_entity.type
_entity.pdbx_description
1 polymer ?
#
loop_
_entity_poly.entity_id
_entity_poly.type
_entity_poly.pdbx_seq_one_letter_code
_entity_poly.pdbx_strand_id
1 'polypeptide(L)'
;MSENKNKYDALVVGGGIAGQEAALNLADMDYKVLLVEKELSIGGKMIQLSKVFPTLDCAACITTPKMSETARHPNITLLLNSNIDTIEKQNKSFDVKINRKPRYVKADVCTGCQECEFVCPEIRPDEYNTRLAGRKVAYIPFSLANPRIASIDRQGTSAPCINECPGGVKPYGYISLVRNGQYEDAMKLHLEDIPIPGSLGRACYAPCQSECTRGNLEAPVDIRRIKRFFSENYYDKFPDALVREITKKTGNRIAVIGSGPAGLTAAYHLALKGHSVKIFEAAPKAGGMLMLTLPEYRLPKRVVERDIQNITSLGVEIEVNSKIEHLTKLKSLGFDSVFISVGTHNTFNLSIEGSNLEGIVSCLDFLRNANIGERDDLTNKKVMIIGGGNTAIDASRTALRLGAKKVTVVYRRSREEMPCFAPEIKEAEEEGVEILILRNPIKFIGENGKLTKVQFIKMKLDKPDASGRRSPVPIDGSEYIEDVDFVIEAIGLQPSTAIFSKEIDLHKNGTIKVNEKTLQISNTYIFAGGDGVTGASTIIEAAGQGKKAAFYIDKYLNGLNPEDFEFGDKLPAVDKTKILQRDNITFANPINDTFRPINERIKDFADVEKTFTEAEAKLSAERCLDCSNCRECHQCISACPAEAIDFSQKDEIIDAEVKSVIISSGFKLFKPENKPQYGYGKYPNVIDAMQMDRLIAPTRPFNAVLRPGDGKVPDKIAYILCTGSRDSSIENSMACSSECSNNPICSQICCMYSIKQAQLLMGALPMADITIYYMDIRAFGKGYEEFFQQSKGMGVSFIKGKVAKVTKKDDGSGDLILRYEDTATGIVKEAKHDLVVLSVGVLPNNEITKNFTNQVLQLDDQNYIKQIDELISPSLTSIEGVFVAGTAAGPKDIPDSILSAGSAASEAAGYISNL
;
A
#
# COMPACT_ATOMS: atom_id res chain seq x y z
N MET A 1 12.39 19.74 29.58
CA MET A 1 13.62 19.11 29.06
C MET A 1 14.04 19.92 27.87
N SER A 2 15.22 20.58 27.89
CA SER A 2 15.73 21.29 26.70
C SER A 2 16.13 20.22 25.69
N GLU A 3 15.30 20.01 24.69
CA GLU A 3 15.65 19.21 23.55
C GLU A 3 16.92 19.77 22.92
N ASN A 4 17.88 18.92 22.68
CA ASN A 4 19.17 19.27 22.08
C ASN A 4 18.94 19.55 20.61
N LYS A 5 18.50 20.77 20.24
CA LYS A 5 18.32 21.20 18.85
C LYS A 5 19.65 21.13 18.12
N ASN A 6 19.66 20.57 16.92
CA ASN A 6 20.81 20.61 16.03
C ASN A 6 21.08 22.08 15.61
N LYS A 7 22.28 22.59 15.83
CA LYS A 7 22.64 23.98 15.54
C LYS A 7 23.46 24.11 14.27
N TYR A 8 23.04 24.98 13.39
CA TYR A 8 23.71 25.32 12.14
C TYR A 8 23.83 26.83 11.99
N ASP A 9 24.76 27.26 11.15
CA ASP A 9 24.91 28.69 10.83
C ASP A 9 23.92 29.11 9.74
N ALA A 10 23.67 28.26 8.75
CA ALA A 10 22.72 28.57 7.68
C ALA A 10 21.84 27.36 7.32
N LEU A 11 20.58 27.66 6.98
CA LEU A 11 19.67 26.76 6.27
C LEU A 11 19.64 27.14 4.79
N VAL A 12 19.83 26.17 3.91
CA VAL A 12 19.61 26.31 2.46
C VAL A 12 18.42 25.45 2.06
N VAL A 13 17.40 26.07 1.47
CA VAL A 13 16.14 25.41 1.06
C VAL A 13 16.17 25.13 -0.43
N GLY A 14 16.35 23.87 -0.80
CA GLY A 14 16.41 23.36 -2.18
C GLY A 14 17.83 23.02 -2.63
N GLY A 15 18.00 21.77 -3.11
CA GLY A 15 19.27 21.20 -3.57
C GLY A 15 19.48 21.31 -5.10
N GLY A 16 18.87 22.32 -5.75
CA GLY A 16 19.15 22.67 -7.13
C GLY A 16 20.51 23.37 -7.31
N ILE A 17 20.85 23.80 -8.54
CA ILE A 17 22.17 24.39 -8.80
C ILE A 17 22.46 25.63 -7.93
N ALA A 18 21.48 26.50 -7.71
CA ALA A 18 21.64 27.66 -6.85
C ALA A 18 21.82 27.30 -5.37
N GLY A 19 21.07 26.32 -4.87
CA GLY A 19 21.20 25.87 -3.48
C GLY A 19 22.53 25.18 -3.20
N GLN A 20 23.00 24.35 -4.13
CA GLN A 20 24.31 23.72 -4.04
C GLN A 20 25.45 24.75 -4.04
N GLU A 21 25.35 25.74 -4.94
CA GLU A 21 26.32 26.81 -4.99
C GLU A 21 26.35 27.63 -3.69
N ALA A 22 25.17 28.02 -3.19
CA ALA A 22 25.10 28.78 -1.92
C ALA A 22 25.61 27.97 -0.73
N ALA A 23 25.29 26.65 -0.67
CA ALA A 23 25.72 25.79 0.39
C ALA A 23 27.24 25.57 0.37
N LEU A 24 27.82 25.31 -0.80
CA LEU A 24 29.28 25.16 -0.97
C LEU A 24 30.03 26.44 -0.58
N ASN A 25 29.59 27.61 -1.11
CA ASN A 25 30.24 28.89 -0.78
C ASN A 25 30.24 29.18 0.72
N LEU A 26 29.16 28.89 1.44
CA LEU A 26 29.13 29.06 2.89
C LEU A 26 29.99 28.01 3.60
N ALA A 27 29.94 26.78 3.15
CA ALA A 27 30.71 25.69 3.76
C ALA A 27 32.24 25.84 3.58
N ASP A 28 32.67 26.40 2.45
CA ASP A 28 34.06 26.76 2.16
C ASP A 28 34.57 27.95 3.02
N MET A 29 33.63 28.76 3.56
CA MET A 29 33.91 29.79 4.57
C MET A 29 33.82 29.26 6.01
N ASP A 30 33.85 27.93 6.19
CA ASP A 30 33.77 27.23 7.49
C ASP A 30 32.45 27.37 8.24
N TYR A 31 31.34 27.79 7.58
CA TYR A 31 30.01 27.76 8.18
C TYR A 31 29.36 26.39 8.12
N LYS A 32 28.65 25.98 9.18
CA LYS A 32 27.85 24.76 9.20
C LYS A 32 26.52 24.97 8.50
N VAL A 33 26.31 24.29 7.39
CA VAL A 33 25.14 24.44 6.53
C VAL A 33 24.22 23.24 6.64
N LEU A 34 22.92 23.49 6.83
CA LEU A 34 21.86 22.51 6.71
C LEU A 34 21.19 22.71 5.33
N LEU A 35 21.35 21.75 4.41
CA LEU A 35 20.71 21.78 3.11
C LEU A 35 19.52 20.82 3.10
N VAL A 36 18.31 21.34 2.88
CA VAL A 36 17.07 20.59 2.87
C VAL A 36 16.52 20.49 1.43
N GLU A 37 16.35 19.26 0.95
CA GLU A 37 15.81 18.96 -0.38
C GLU A 37 14.60 18.03 -0.28
N LYS A 38 13.52 18.38 -0.97
CA LYS A 38 12.29 17.59 -0.99
C LYS A 38 12.39 16.31 -1.83
N GLU A 39 13.27 16.29 -2.80
CA GLU A 39 13.48 15.14 -3.67
C GLU A 39 14.45 14.12 -3.02
N LEU A 40 14.52 12.94 -3.60
CA LEU A 40 15.36 11.84 -3.10
C LEU A 40 16.85 12.02 -3.42
N SER A 41 17.20 13.00 -4.23
CA SER A 41 18.58 13.36 -4.61
C SER A 41 18.65 14.84 -4.90
N ILE A 42 19.81 15.46 -4.69
CA ILE A 42 20.11 16.81 -5.16
C ILE A 42 20.32 16.83 -6.67
N GLY A 43 20.42 18.04 -7.28
CA GLY A 43 20.59 18.27 -8.72
C GLY A 43 19.48 19.11 -9.34
N GLY A 44 18.30 19.12 -8.74
CA GLY A 44 17.14 19.90 -9.18
C GLY A 44 16.77 19.63 -10.65
N LYS A 45 16.35 20.67 -11.38
CA LYS A 45 16.00 20.52 -12.80
C LYS A 45 17.22 20.44 -13.73
N MET A 46 18.37 20.98 -13.32
CA MET A 46 19.56 20.98 -14.16
C MET A 46 20.04 19.57 -14.51
N ILE A 47 19.93 18.61 -13.60
CA ILE A 47 20.32 17.22 -13.87
C ILE A 47 19.43 16.51 -14.92
N GLN A 48 18.25 17.05 -15.20
CA GLN A 48 17.32 16.55 -16.22
C GLN A 48 17.60 17.12 -17.61
N LEU A 49 18.31 18.25 -17.70
CA LEU A 49 18.61 18.90 -18.97
C LEU A 49 19.60 18.11 -19.80
N SER A 50 19.49 18.24 -21.13
CA SER A 50 20.42 17.66 -22.08
C SER A 50 21.77 18.38 -22.05
N LYS A 51 21.77 19.61 -22.47
CA LYS A 51 22.92 20.51 -22.52
C LYS A 51 22.54 21.91 -22.06
N VAL A 52 23.51 22.74 -21.74
CA VAL A 52 23.32 24.16 -21.43
C VAL A 52 23.54 25.02 -22.67
N PHE A 53 22.98 26.22 -22.70
CA PHE A 53 23.23 27.20 -23.76
C PHE A 53 24.08 28.35 -23.19
N PRO A 54 24.87 29.06 -23.97
CA PRO A 54 25.12 28.90 -25.41
C PRO A 54 26.24 27.90 -25.73
N THR A 55 26.95 27.36 -24.72
CA THR A 55 28.17 26.58 -24.90
C THR A 55 27.92 25.14 -25.36
N LEU A 56 26.68 24.63 -25.21
CA LEU A 56 26.30 23.25 -25.47
C LEU A 56 27.05 22.22 -24.62
N ASP A 57 27.53 22.61 -23.44
CA ASP A 57 28.10 21.70 -22.46
C ASP A 57 27.05 20.77 -21.88
N CYS A 58 27.48 19.59 -21.49
CA CYS A 58 26.61 18.57 -20.88
C CYS A 58 26.14 19.03 -19.49
N ALA A 59 24.87 19.22 -19.29
CA ALA A 59 24.31 19.68 -18.03
C ALA A 59 24.61 18.70 -16.87
N ALA A 60 24.46 17.40 -17.12
CA ALA A 60 24.76 16.37 -16.13
C ALA A 60 26.26 16.34 -15.76
N CYS A 61 27.16 16.56 -16.75
CA CYS A 61 28.60 16.55 -16.52
C CYS A 61 29.08 17.75 -15.66
N ILE A 62 28.34 18.89 -15.71
CA ILE A 62 28.60 20.05 -14.87
C ILE A 62 27.99 19.84 -13.48
N THR A 63 26.76 19.29 -13.40
CA THR A 63 26.03 19.20 -12.14
C THR A 63 26.56 18.08 -11.23
N THR A 64 26.98 16.94 -11.80
CA THR A 64 27.38 15.76 -11.01
C THR A 64 28.58 16.00 -10.09
N PRO A 65 29.68 16.67 -10.53
CA PRO A 65 30.77 17.03 -9.63
C PRO A 65 30.32 17.88 -8.45
N LYS A 66 29.51 18.93 -8.71
CA LYS A 66 28.95 19.78 -7.64
C LYS A 66 28.05 19.00 -6.67
N MET A 67 27.21 18.10 -7.19
CA MET A 67 26.42 17.19 -6.35
C MET A 67 27.31 16.35 -5.44
N SER A 68 28.41 15.81 -5.99
CA SER A 68 29.35 14.98 -5.22
C SER A 68 30.09 15.79 -4.13
N GLU A 69 30.51 16.99 -4.44
CA GLU A 69 31.17 17.93 -3.52
C GLU A 69 30.20 18.31 -2.40
N THR A 70 28.98 18.77 -2.73
CA THR A 70 27.93 19.11 -1.76
C THR A 70 27.61 17.96 -0.82
N ALA A 71 27.45 16.74 -1.36
CA ALA A 71 27.06 15.57 -0.56
C ALA A 71 28.17 15.05 0.38
N ARG A 72 29.42 15.43 0.11
CA ARG A 72 30.60 14.97 0.87
C ARG A 72 31.26 16.04 1.70
N HIS A 73 30.84 17.29 1.56
CA HIS A 73 31.47 18.41 2.28
C HIS A 73 31.25 18.26 3.79
N PRO A 74 32.31 18.35 4.62
CA PRO A 74 32.22 18.11 6.06
C PRO A 74 31.31 19.10 6.80
N ASN A 75 31.20 20.33 6.29
CA ASN A 75 30.37 21.39 6.86
C ASN A 75 28.92 21.41 6.32
N ILE A 76 28.53 20.49 5.41
CA ILE A 76 27.16 20.41 4.87
C ILE A 76 26.44 19.19 5.44
N THR A 77 25.36 19.41 6.15
CA THR A 77 24.40 18.37 6.51
C THR A 77 23.28 18.35 5.47
N LEU A 78 23.13 17.24 4.76
CA LEU A 78 22.17 17.07 3.69
C LEU A 78 20.96 16.28 4.16
N LEU A 79 19.77 16.89 4.14
CA LEU A 79 18.49 16.23 4.41
C LEU A 79 17.69 16.12 3.10
N LEU A 80 17.59 14.89 2.58
CA LEU A 80 16.81 14.54 1.39
C LEU A 80 15.45 13.97 1.76
N ASN A 81 14.52 13.98 0.80
CA ASN A 81 13.14 13.55 1.01
C ASN A 81 12.46 14.29 2.17
N SER A 82 12.79 15.58 2.33
CA SER A 82 12.50 16.39 3.52
C SER A 82 11.78 17.68 3.13
N ASN A 83 10.69 17.96 3.84
CA ASN A 83 9.94 19.20 3.70
C ASN A 83 10.11 20.04 4.97
N ILE A 84 10.14 21.36 4.81
CA ILE A 84 10.10 22.26 5.94
C ILE A 84 8.63 22.44 6.36
N ASP A 85 8.32 22.21 7.62
CA ASP A 85 6.97 22.42 8.17
C ASP A 85 6.82 23.83 8.70
N THR A 86 7.76 24.30 9.54
CA THR A 86 7.72 25.67 10.10
C THR A 86 9.10 26.31 10.15
N ILE A 87 9.14 27.64 9.99
CA ILE A 87 10.29 28.50 10.24
C ILE A 87 9.80 29.64 11.15
N GLU A 88 10.37 29.73 12.34
CA GLU A 88 10.02 30.76 13.33
C GLU A 88 11.23 31.63 13.63
N LYS A 89 11.15 32.94 13.33
CA LYS A 89 12.24 33.87 13.66
C LYS A 89 12.30 34.08 15.17
N GLN A 90 13.48 33.91 15.74
CA GLN A 90 13.88 34.27 17.09
C GLN A 90 14.73 35.56 17.05
N ASN A 91 15.24 36.05 18.17
CA ASN A 91 16.02 37.29 18.20
C ASN A 91 17.20 37.32 17.21
N LYS A 92 18.03 36.24 17.20
CA LYS A 92 19.27 36.12 16.40
C LYS A 92 19.34 34.80 15.63
N SER A 93 18.25 34.03 15.57
CA SER A 93 18.20 32.71 14.93
C SER A 93 16.80 32.40 14.42
N PHE A 94 16.65 31.29 13.79
CA PHE A 94 15.38 30.73 13.36
C PHE A 94 15.25 29.32 13.92
N ASP A 95 14.11 29.00 14.50
CA ASP A 95 13.70 27.64 14.84
C ASP A 95 13.02 27.01 13.63
N VAL A 96 13.50 25.87 13.20
CA VAL A 96 13.03 25.17 11.99
C VAL A 96 12.58 23.78 12.34
N LYS A 97 11.34 23.44 11.94
CA LYS A 97 10.83 22.05 11.95
C LYS A 97 10.86 21.48 10.56
N ILE A 98 11.46 20.31 10.43
CA ILE A 98 11.63 19.60 9.16
C ILE A 98 10.99 18.23 9.28
N ASN A 99 10.13 17.87 8.33
CA ASN A 99 9.53 16.56 8.20
C ASN A 99 10.28 15.77 7.12
N ARG A 100 11.04 14.76 7.54
CA ARG A 100 11.74 13.82 6.67
C ARG A 100 10.85 12.61 6.39
N LYS A 101 10.51 12.41 5.13
CA LYS A 101 9.71 11.27 4.69
C LYS A 101 10.54 10.00 4.63
N PRO A 102 9.94 8.81 4.93
CA PRO A 102 10.64 7.55 4.84
C PRO A 102 10.97 7.20 3.38
N ARG A 103 12.18 6.69 3.17
CA ARG A 103 12.58 6.02 1.92
C ARG A 103 12.22 4.55 1.91
N TYR A 104 11.92 3.99 3.09
CA TYR A 104 11.81 2.56 3.35
C TYR A 104 13.12 1.80 3.04
N VAL A 105 14.23 2.52 3.06
CA VAL A 105 15.59 2.03 2.87
C VAL A 105 16.49 2.75 3.87
N LYS A 106 17.28 2.01 4.64
CA LYS A 106 18.29 2.56 5.55
C LYS A 106 19.43 3.17 4.73
N ALA A 107 19.55 4.48 4.80
CA ALA A 107 20.46 5.25 3.93
C ALA A 107 21.94 4.99 4.24
N ASP A 108 22.27 4.73 5.48
CA ASP A 108 23.60 4.40 6.01
C ASP A 108 24.08 3.00 5.63
N VAL A 109 23.16 2.10 5.30
CA VAL A 109 23.44 0.69 4.97
C VAL A 109 23.36 0.44 3.45
N CYS A 110 22.54 1.19 2.73
CA CYS A 110 22.33 0.98 1.30
C CYS A 110 23.56 1.25 0.45
N THR A 111 23.99 0.26 -0.33
CA THR A 111 25.16 0.36 -1.23
C THR A 111 24.83 0.90 -2.62
N GLY A 112 23.56 1.09 -2.96
CA GLY A 112 23.12 1.53 -4.28
C GLY A 112 23.30 0.49 -5.40
N CYS A 113 23.32 -0.81 -5.07
CA CYS A 113 23.56 -1.92 -6.01
C CYS A 113 22.43 -2.17 -7.02
N GLN A 114 21.22 -1.67 -6.79
CA GLN A 114 20.01 -1.85 -7.62
C GLN A 114 19.36 -3.23 -7.60
N GLU A 115 19.83 -4.19 -6.82
CA GLU A 115 19.21 -5.53 -6.74
C GLU A 115 17.71 -5.46 -6.42
N CYS A 116 17.30 -4.56 -5.51
CA CYS A 116 15.90 -4.31 -5.19
C CYS A 116 15.08 -3.80 -6.39
N GLU A 117 15.71 -3.04 -7.30
CA GLU A 117 15.09 -2.52 -8.52
C GLU A 117 14.89 -3.64 -9.56
N PHE A 118 15.89 -4.50 -9.75
CA PHE A 118 15.82 -5.59 -10.74
C PHE A 118 14.71 -6.60 -10.42
N VAL A 119 14.52 -6.95 -9.15
CA VAL A 119 13.50 -7.93 -8.75
C VAL A 119 12.10 -7.32 -8.59
N CYS A 120 11.97 -6.00 -8.56
CA CYS A 120 10.68 -5.35 -8.37
C CYS A 120 9.76 -5.61 -9.58
N PRO A 121 8.58 -6.23 -9.41
CA PRO A 121 7.69 -6.54 -10.53
C PRO A 121 6.92 -5.32 -11.05
N GLU A 122 6.87 -4.22 -10.27
CA GLU A 122 6.00 -3.08 -10.53
C GLU A 122 6.69 -1.97 -11.29
N ILE A 123 5.96 -1.42 -12.27
CA ILE A 123 6.38 -0.28 -13.08
C ILE A 123 5.44 0.89 -12.85
N ARG A 124 6.01 2.08 -12.67
CA ARG A 124 5.30 3.36 -12.54
C ARG A 124 5.92 4.38 -13.52
N PRO A 125 5.19 5.45 -13.86
CA PRO A 125 5.79 6.52 -14.65
C PRO A 125 7.07 7.05 -14.00
N ASP A 126 8.09 7.27 -14.81
CA ASP A 126 9.38 7.80 -14.36
C ASP A 126 9.37 9.34 -14.35
N GLU A 127 9.35 9.93 -13.18
CA GLU A 127 9.32 11.39 -13.01
C GLU A 127 10.62 12.06 -13.48
N TYR A 128 11.76 11.38 -13.32
CA TYR A 128 13.03 11.89 -13.84
C TYR A 128 13.01 12.03 -15.37
N ASN A 129 12.43 11.07 -16.06
CA ASN A 129 12.23 11.09 -17.49
C ASN A 129 10.90 11.76 -17.91
N THR A 130 10.31 12.59 -17.02
CA THR A 130 9.08 13.36 -17.31
C THR A 130 7.93 12.49 -17.83
N ARG A 131 7.84 11.26 -17.29
CA ARG A 131 6.84 10.22 -17.62
C ARG A 131 6.92 9.66 -19.05
N LEU A 132 8.01 9.89 -19.77
CA LEU A 132 8.26 9.29 -21.09
C LEU A 132 8.60 7.79 -20.99
N ALA A 133 9.05 7.33 -19.84
CA ALA A 133 9.39 5.94 -19.57
C ALA A 133 8.78 5.48 -18.25
N GLY A 134 8.89 4.17 -17.98
CA GLY A 134 8.57 3.59 -16.70
C GLY A 134 9.80 3.38 -15.83
N ARG A 135 9.63 3.49 -14.51
CA ARG A 135 10.60 3.06 -13.48
C ARG A 135 9.98 2.03 -12.56
N LYS A 136 10.81 1.30 -11.84
CA LYS A 136 10.33 0.38 -10.82
C LYS A 136 9.82 1.14 -9.57
N VAL A 137 9.03 0.46 -8.74
CA VAL A 137 8.57 0.99 -7.45
C VAL A 137 9.71 0.99 -6.43
N ALA A 138 10.56 -0.04 -6.45
CA ALA A 138 11.88 0.00 -5.82
C ALA A 138 12.87 0.55 -6.85
N TYR A 139 13.52 1.67 -6.58
CA TYR A 139 14.30 2.38 -7.60
C TYR A 139 15.38 3.27 -7.01
N ILE A 140 16.37 3.57 -7.81
CA ILE A 140 17.28 4.70 -7.61
C ILE A 140 16.73 5.88 -8.43
N PRO A 141 16.62 7.10 -7.88
CA PRO A 141 15.94 8.22 -8.53
C PRO A 141 16.37 8.47 -9.98
N PHE A 142 17.66 8.36 -10.26
CA PHE A 142 18.26 8.40 -11.59
C PHE A 142 19.71 7.88 -11.53
N SER A 143 20.30 7.55 -12.66
CA SER A 143 21.61 6.89 -12.73
C SER A 143 22.75 7.67 -12.05
N LEU A 144 22.69 9.01 -12.07
CA LEU A 144 23.67 9.92 -11.48
C LEU A 144 23.24 10.48 -10.10
N ALA A 145 22.24 9.88 -9.47
CA ALA A 145 21.76 10.31 -8.15
C ALA A 145 22.88 10.37 -7.11
N ASN A 146 22.90 11.42 -6.32
CA ASN A 146 23.87 11.60 -5.25
C ASN A 146 23.19 12.20 -4.00
N PRO A 147 23.31 11.50 -2.85
CA PRO A 147 23.85 10.15 -2.70
C PRO A 147 23.06 9.08 -3.48
N ARG A 148 23.74 8.03 -3.90
CA ARG A 148 23.14 6.92 -4.66
C ARG A 148 22.46 5.91 -3.72
N ILE A 149 21.26 6.21 -3.31
CA ILE A 149 20.46 5.42 -2.35
C ILE A 149 19.13 5.05 -3.00
N ALA A 150 18.73 3.80 -2.86
CA ALA A 150 17.43 3.33 -3.32
C ALA A 150 16.28 3.92 -2.48
N SER A 151 15.08 3.87 -3.03
CA SER A 151 13.84 4.21 -2.36
C SER A 151 12.72 3.27 -2.80
N ILE A 152 11.74 3.06 -1.94
CA ILE A 152 10.52 2.31 -2.27
C ILE A 152 9.35 3.29 -2.31
N ASP A 153 8.70 3.40 -3.46
CA ASP A 153 7.56 4.29 -3.65
C ASP A 153 6.28 3.68 -3.05
N ARG A 154 6.04 3.91 -1.76
CA ARG A 154 4.81 3.48 -1.05
C ARG A 154 3.75 4.58 -0.97
N GLN A 155 4.11 5.82 -1.23
CA GLN A 155 3.24 7.02 -1.13
C GLN A 155 2.43 7.11 0.18
N GLY A 156 2.92 6.49 1.26
CA GLY A 156 2.26 6.50 2.57
C GLY A 156 0.89 5.82 2.61
N THR A 157 0.54 4.97 1.63
CA THR A 157 -0.76 4.27 1.56
C THR A 157 -0.58 2.78 1.30
N SER A 158 -1.60 1.99 1.70
CA SER A 158 -1.68 0.55 1.47
C SER A 158 -2.97 0.16 0.75
N ALA A 159 -3.00 -1.03 0.14
CA ALA A 159 -4.20 -1.54 -0.51
C ALA A 159 -5.28 -1.91 0.52
N PRO A 160 -6.58 -1.65 0.25
CA PRO A 160 -7.66 -1.98 1.18
C PRO A 160 -7.68 -3.44 1.63
N CYS A 161 -7.35 -4.38 0.74
CA CYS A 161 -7.29 -5.80 1.05
C CYS A 161 -6.18 -6.18 2.06
N ILE A 162 -5.09 -5.40 2.15
CA ILE A 162 -4.05 -5.58 3.19
C ILE A 162 -4.56 -5.05 4.52
N ASN A 163 -5.16 -3.86 4.51
CA ASN A 163 -5.61 -3.19 5.73
C ASN A 163 -6.71 -3.97 6.44
N GLU A 164 -7.60 -4.61 5.69
CA GLU A 164 -8.73 -5.34 6.26
C GLU A 164 -8.35 -6.72 6.81
N CYS A 165 -7.18 -7.24 6.49
CA CYS A 165 -6.77 -8.54 6.99
C CYS A 165 -6.41 -8.50 8.48
N PRO A 166 -7.13 -9.21 9.40
CA PRO A 166 -6.79 -9.25 10.82
C PRO A 166 -5.43 -9.91 11.12
N GLY A 167 -5.00 -10.84 10.27
CA GLY A 167 -3.70 -11.51 10.37
C GLY A 167 -2.54 -10.72 9.79
N GLY A 168 -2.80 -9.54 9.19
CA GLY A 168 -1.78 -8.71 8.54
C GLY A 168 -1.17 -9.36 7.29
N VAL A 169 -1.85 -10.34 6.70
CA VAL A 169 -1.42 -10.96 5.43
C VAL A 169 -1.49 -9.94 4.30
N LYS A 170 -0.64 -10.09 3.29
CA LYS A 170 -0.47 -9.16 2.18
C LYS A 170 -1.13 -9.69 0.88
N PRO A 171 -2.48 -9.63 0.74
CA PRO A 171 -3.17 -10.19 -0.43
C PRO A 171 -2.69 -9.55 -1.73
N TYR A 172 -2.51 -8.25 -1.77
CA TYR A 172 -2.02 -7.54 -2.94
C TYR A 172 -0.65 -8.05 -3.41
N GLY A 173 0.25 -8.36 -2.45
CA GLY A 173 1.57 -8.92 -2.72
C GLY A 173 1.49 -10.28 -3.41
N TYR A 174 0.79 -11.26 -2.81
CA TYR A 174 0.73 -12.60 -3.40
C TYR A 174 -0.12 -12.67 -4.68
N ILE A 175 -1.13 -11.80 -4.86
CA ILE A 175 -1.84 -11.67 -6.14
C ILE A 175 -0.88 -11.26 -7.25
N SER A 176 -0.01 -10.28 -6.98
CA SER A 176 1.02 -9.87 -7.92
C SER A 176 1.99 -11.01 -8.28
N LEU A 177 2.45 -11.74 -7.27
CA LEU A 177 3.36 -12.87 -7.47
C LEU A 177 2.72 -13.98 -8.28
N VAL A 178 1.44 -14.31 -8.02
CA VAL A 178 0.68 -15.31 -8.79
C VAL A 178 0.49 -14.84 -10.25
N ARG A 179 0.17 -13.58 -10.49
CA ARG A 179 0.07 -12.99 -11.84
C ARG A 179 1.37 -13.17 -12.63
N ASN A 180 2.51 -13.06 -11.95
CA ASN A 180 3.83 -13.21 -12.56
C ASN A 180 4.35 -14.67 -12.55
N GLY A 181 3.57 -15.67 -12.13
CA GLY A 181 3.96 -17.06 -12.08
C GLY A 181 4.90 -17.44 -10.92
N GLN A 182 5.06 -16.57 -9.92
CA GLN A 182 5.95 -16.74 -8.77
C GLN A 182 5.22 -17.36 -7.57
N TYR A 183 4.73 -18.60 -7.72
CA TYR A 183 3.86 -19.26 -6.73
C TYR A 183 4.56 -19.60 -5.42
N GLU A 184 5.84 -19.97 -5.51
CA GLU A 184 6.67 -20.25 -4.33
C GLU A 184 6.89 -18.98 -3.48
N ASP A 185 7.14 -17.86 -4.14
CA ASP A 185 7.32 -16.59 -3.45
C ASP A 185 5.99 -16.09 -2.84
N ALA A 186 4.86 -16.36 -3.50
CA ALA A 186 3.53 -16.10 -2.94
C ALA A 186 3.29 -16.90 -1.65
N MET A 187 3.72 -18.17 -1.62
CA MET A 187 3.67 -19.00 -0.41
C MET A 187 4.58 -18.47 0.68
N LYS A 188 5.85 -18.15 0.37
CA LYS A 188 6.81 -17.59 1.33
C LYS A 188 6.29 -16.28 1.94
N LEU A 189 5.77 -15.38 1.10
CA LEU A 189 5.16 -14.12 1.55
C LEU A 189 3.99 -14.35 2.53
N HIS A 190 3.13 -15.34 2.25
CA HIS A 190 2.02 -15.66 3.16
C HIS A 190 2.52 -16.21 4.50
N LEU A 191 3.54 -17.05 4.48
CA LEU A 191 4.16 -17.64 5.67
C LEU A 191 4.92 -16.65 6.55
N GLU A 192 5.23 -15.44 6.05
CA GLU A 192 5.77 -14.38 6.89
C GLU A 192 4.76 -13.92 7.95
N ASP A 193 3.47 -14.04 7.63
CA ASP A 193 2.40 -13.54 8.49
C ASP A 193 1.65 -14.67 9.20
N ILE A 194 1.11 -15.65 8.45
CA ILE A 194 0.25 -16.71 9.00
C ILE A 194 0.66 -18.07 8.43
N PRO A 195 0.95 -19.06 9.29
CA PRO A 195 1.54 -20.34 8.88
C PRO A 195 0.54 -21.41 8.37
N ILE A 196 -0.75 -21.08 8.22
CA ILE A 196 -1.81 -22.00 7.82
C ILE A 196 -2.48 -21.62 6.49
N PRO A 197 -1.70 -21.42 5.39
CA PRO A 197 -2.23 -20.96 4.11
C PRO A 197 -3.21 -21.92 3.46
N GLY A 198 -2.99 -23.22 3.59
CA GLY A 198 -3.88 -24.24 3.03
C GLY A 198 -5.27 -24.21 3.67
N SER A 199 -5.33 -24.15 5.00
CA SER A 199 -6.57 -24.00 5.76
C SER A 199 -7.30 -22.69 5.44
N LEU A 200 -6.57 -21.57 5.39
CA LEU A 200 -7.15 -20.25 5.07
C LEU A 200 -7.57 -20.14 3.59
N GLY A 201 -6.93 -20.85 2.68
CA GLY A 201 -7.31 -20.90 1.27
C GLY A 201 -8.69 -21.53 1.06
N ARG A 202 -9.18 -22.35 2.01
CA ARG A 202 -10.45 -23.05 1.97
C ARG A 202 -11.51 -22.45 2.89
N ALA A 203 -11.15 -22.12 4.12
CA ALA A 203 -12.13 -21.81 5.17
C ALA A 203 -12.08 -20.36 5.70
N CYS A 204 -11.30 -19.47 5.08
CA CYS A 204 -11.31 -18.07 5.44
C CYS A 204 -12.57 -17.37 4.92
N TYR A 205 -13.23 -16.55 5.75
CA TYR A 205 -14.36 -15.71 5.33
C TYR A 205 -13.96 -14.54 4.40
N ALA A 206 -12.66 -14.35 4.21
CA ALA A 206 -12.03 -13.44 3.26
C ALA A 206 -12.45 -11.97 3.37
N PRO A 207 -12.23 -11.28 4.50
CA PRO A 207 -12.58 -9.87 4.65
C PRO A 207 -11.85 -8.98 3.64
N CYS A 208 -10.68 -9.41 3.19
CA CYS A 208 -9.94 -8.77 2.11
C CYS A 208 -10.70 -8.75 0.76
N GLN A 209 -11.57 -9.74 0.49
CA GLN A 209 -12.44 -9.73 -0.69
C GLN A 209 -13.59 -8.75 -0.53
N SER A 210 -14.20 -8.69 0.65
CA SER A 210 -15.29 -7.75 0.93
C SER A 210 -14.84 -6.30 0.75
N GLU A 211 -13.59 -5.98 1.08
CA GLU A 211 -13.01 -4.64 0.94
C GLU A 211 -12.27 -4.42 -0.39
N CYS A 212 -12.25 -5.40 -1.29
CA CYS A 212 -11.62 -5.26 -2.59
C CYS A 212 -12.29 -4.18 -3.44
N THR A 213 -11.51 -3.17 -3.87
CA THR A 213 -12.01 -2.06 -4.70
C THR A 213 -12.73 -2.53 -5.97
N ARG A 214 -12.30 -3.65 -6.55
CA ARG A 214 -12.92 -4.24 -7.73
C ARG A 214 -14.38 -4.65 -7.50
N GLY A 215 -14.73 -4.98 -6.25
CA GLY A 215 -16.12 -5.29 -5.88
C GLY A 215 -17.12 -4.15 -6.12
N ASN A 216 -16.65 -2.93 -6.32
CA ASN A 216 -17.48 -1.77 -6.69
C ASN A 216 -17.75 -1.66 -8.19
N LEU A 217 -17.15 -2.53 -9.02
CA LEU A 217 -17.38 -2.60 -10.47
C LEU A 217 -18.28 -3.78 -10.82
N GLU A 218 -17.73 -5.00 -10.80
CA GLU A 218 -18.49 -6.21 -11.13
C GLU A 218 -18.47 -7.25 -10.01
N ALA A 219 -17.29 -7.61 -9.50
CA ALA A 219 -17.10 -8.54 -8.39
C ALA A 219 -15.65 -8.44 -7.86
N PRO A 220 -15.40 -8.69 -6.57
CA PRO A 220 -14.04 -8.69 -6.03
C PRO A 220 -13.14 -9.70 -6.74
N VAL A 221 -11.82 -9.53 -6.59
CA VAL A 221 -10.85 -10.56 -6.96
C VAL A 221 -11.02 -11.76 -6.03
N ASP A 222 -10.94 -12.98 -6.55
CA ASP A 222 -11.06 -14.23 -5.77
C ASP A 222 -9.83 -14.54 -4.93
N ILE A 223 -9.55 -13.65 -3.95
CA ILE A 223 -8.33 -13.64 -3.14
C ILE A 223 -8.15 -14.96 -2.37
N ARG A 224 -9.23 -15.49 -1.81
CA ARG A 224 -9.21 -16.77 -1.07
C ARG A 224 -8.84 -17.94 -1.97
N ARG A 225 -9.41 -18.02 -3.18
CA ARG A 225 -9.13 -19.09 -4.14
C ARG A 225 -7.73 -19.00 -4.75
N ILE A 226 -7.22 -17.78 -4.98
CA ILE A 226 -5.82 -17.55 -5.38
C ILE A 226 -4.89 -18.09 -4.27
N LYS A 227 -5.20 -17.83 -3.00
CA LYS A 227 -4.45 -18.38 -1.87
C LYS A 227 -4.49 -19.91 -1.85
N ARG A 228 -5.66 -20.51 -2.07
CA ARG A 228 -5.80 -21.95 -2.19
C ARG A 228 -4.91 -22.50 -3.31
N PHE A 229 -4.96 -21.89 -4.49
CA PHE A 229 -4.17 -22.30 -5.64
C PHE A 229 -2.67 -22.34 -5.34
N PHE A 230 -2.06 -21.24 -4.87
CA PHE A 230 -0.63 -21.26 -4.65
C PHE A 230 -0.20 -22.16 -3.48
N SER A 231 -1.03 -22.32 -2.46
CA SER A 231 -0.71 -23.23 -1.35
C SER A 231 -0.77 -24.71 -1.77
N GLU A 232 -1.75 -25.11 -2.56
CA GLU A 232 -1.82 -26.46 -3.13
C GLU A 232 -0.66 -26.70 -4.09
N ASN A 233 -0.42 -25.80 -5.03
CA ASN A 233 0.70 -25.90 -5.97
C ASN A 233 2.05 -26.06 -5.23
N TYR A 234 2.23 -25.33 -4.13
CA TYR A 234 3.42 -25.46 -3.30
C TYR A 234 3.50 -26.80 -2.59
N TYR A 235 2.40 -27.26 -1.99
CA TYR A 235 2.37 -28.53 -1.27
C TYR A 235 2.54 -29.74 -2.19
N ASP A 236 2.02 -29.68 -3.40
CA ASP A 236 2.20 -30.73 -4.40
C ASP A 236 3.64 -30.81 -4.90
N LYS A 237 4.28 -29.65 -5.08
CA LYS A 237 5.68 -29.57 -5.54
C LYS A 237 6.70 -29.93 -4.46
N PHE A 238 6.40 -29.60 -3.20
CA PHE A 238 7.25 -29.83 -2.05
C PHE A 238 6.50 -30.66 -1.00
N PRO A 239 6.46 -31.99 -1.16
CA PRO A 239 5.73 -32.87 -0.25
C PRO A 239 6.31 -32.89 1.17
N ASP A 240 7.59 -32.60 1.32
CA ASP A 240 8.23 -32.46 2.63
C ASP A 240 8.02 -31.07 3.22
N ALA A 241 8.05 -30.98 4.56
CA ALA A 241 7.92 -29.72 5.25
C ALA A 241 9.03 -28.73 4.89
N LEU A 242 8.70 -27.46 4.83
CA LEU A 242 9.68 -26.41 4.62
C LEU A 242 10.57 -26.28 5.86
N VAL A 243 11.78 -26.82 5.80
CA VAL A 243 12.77 -26.69 6.89
C VAL A 243 13.39 -25.31 6.80
N ARG A 244 13.14 -24.45 7.81
CA ARG A 244 13.86 -23.19 7.98
C ARG A 244 14.86 -23.37 9.13
N GLU A 245 16.12 -23.12 8.89
CA GLU A 245 17.11 -23.14 9.95
C GLU A 245 16.90 -21.95 10.90
N ILE A 246 16.76 -22.25 12.18
CA ILE A 246 16.75 -21.24 13.24
C ILE A 246 18.20 -21.07 13.72
N THR A 247 18.84 -20.01 13.26
CA THR A 247 20.27 -19.76 13.49
C THR A 247 20.61 -19.32 14.91
N LYS A 248 19.65 -18.73 15.64
CA LYS A 248 19.90 -18.20 16.99
C LYS A 248 18.85 -18.70 17.98
N LYS A 249 19.26 -19.56 18.92
CA LYS A 249 18.42 -20.00 20.04
C LYS A 249 18.51 -19.02 21.20
N THR A 250 17.36 -18.65 21.80
CA THR A 250 17.29 -17.72 22.93
C THR A 250 17.47 -18.41 24.30
N GLY A 251 17.23 -19.71 24.37
CA GLY A 251 17.19 -20.47 25.62
C GLY A 251 15.83 -20.41 26.34
N ASN A 252 14.93 -19.50 26.00
CA ASN A 252 13.62 -19.38 26.63
C ASN A 252 12.68 -20.51 26.19
N ARG A 253 11.85 -20.97 27.13
CA ARG A 253 10.86 -22.04 26.92
C ARG A 253 9.44 -21.51 27.08
N ILE A 254 8.59 -21.70 26.08
CA ILE A 254 7.21 -21.22 26.07
C ILE A 254 6.23 -22.39 26.00
N ALA A 255 5.25 -22.39 26.91
CA ALA A 255 4.12 -23.30 26.85
C ALA A 255 2.95 -22.63 26.10
N VAL A 256 2.39 -23.30 25.10
CA VAL A 256 1.17 -22.93 24.40
C VAL A 256 0.08 -23.92 24.77
N ILE A 257 -1.06 -23.45 25.26
CA ILE A 257 -2.19 -24.30 25.65
C ILE A 257 -3.27 -24.21 24.58
N GLY A 258 -3.41 -25.29 23.80
CA GLY A 258 -4.32 -25.40 22.66
C GLY A 258 -3.62 -25.21 21.31
N SER A 259 -3.90 -26.10 20.37
CA SER A 259 -3.32 -26.17 19.03
C SER A 259 -4.27 -25.63 17.94
N GLY A 260 -5.20 -24.75 18.30
CA GLY A 260 -6.04 -24.05 17.32
C GLY A 260 -5.24 -23.01 16.52
N PRO A 261 -5.90 -22.26 15.61
CA PRO A 261 -5.23 -21.25 14.76
C PRO A 261 -4.38 -20.24 15.55
N ALA A 262 -4.84 -19.79 16.72
CA ALA A 262 -4.10 -18.86 17.57
C ALA A 262 -2.83 -19.49 18.14
N GLY A 263 -2.94 -20.71 18.70
CA GLY A 263 -1.79 -21.43 19.30
C GLY A 263 -0.75 -21.82 18.28
N LEU A 264 -1.19 -22.37 17.13
CA LEU A 264 -0.31 -22.73 16.02
C LEU A 264 0.45 -21.53 15.48
N THR A 265 -0.24 -20.38 15.30
CA THR A 265 0.39 -19.16 14.79
C THR A 265 1.36 -18.56 15.81
N ALA A 266 1.00 -18.54 17.10
CA ALA A 266 1.89 -18.05 18.14
C ALA A 266 3.16 -18.91 18.23
N ALA A 267 3.00 -20.23 18.24
CA ALA A 267 4.12 -21.17 18.28
C ALA A 267 5.07 -21.00 17.09
N TYR A 268 4.53 -20.83 15.89
CA TYR A 268 5.29 -20.57 14.68
C TYR A 268 6.18 -19.32 14.81
N HIS A 269 5.57 -18.18 15.17
CA HIS A 269 6.30 -16.92 15.28
C HIS A 269 7.32 -16.91 16.43
N LEU A 270 7.01 -17.57 17.54
CA LEU A 270 7.95 -17.71 18.66
C LEU A 270 9.15 -18.60 18.29
N ALA A 271 8.89 -19.72 17.58
CA ALA A 271 9.95 -20.58 17.08
C ALA A 271 10.87 -19.86 16.09
N LEU A 272 10.30 -19.07 15.15
CA LEU A 272 11.09 -18.25 14.22
C LEU A 272 12.00 -17.24 14.94
N LYS A 273 11.65 -16.82 16.16
CA LYS A 273 12.48 -15.94 17.00
C LYS A 273 13.53 -16.70 17.81
N GLY A 274 13.58 -18.01 17.69
CA GLY A 274 14.57 -18.88 18.35
C GLY A 274 14.18 -19.36 19.74
N HIS A 275 12.91 -19.20 20.13
CA HIS A 275 12.39 -19.75 21.38
C HIS A 275 12.05 -21.23 21.25
N SER A 276 12.21 -22.00 22.34
CA SER A 276 11.73 -23.38 22.42
C SER A 276 10.24 -23.39 22.78
N VAL A 277 9.41 -23.94 21.91
CA VAL A 277 7.95 -23.89 22.08
C VAL A 277 7.37 -25.29 22.16
N LYS A 278 6.54 -25.51 23.19
CA LYS A 278 5.75 -26.74 23.36
C LYS A 278 4.27 -26.42 23.42
N ILE A 279 3.49 -27.06 22.54
CA ILE A 279 2.02 -26.96 22.53
C ILE A 279 1.44 -28.13 23.30
N PHE A 280 0.56 -27.88 24.25
CA PHE A 280 -0.23 -28.87 24.96
C PHE A 280 -1.65 -28.84 24.37
N GLU A 281 -2.06 -29.96 23.79
CA GLU A 281 -3.37 -30.14 23.15
C GLU A 281 -4.19 -31.21 23.92
N ALA A 282 -5.38 -30.82 24.35
CA ALA A 282 -6.27 -31.73 25.07
C ALA A 282 -6.88 -32.83 24.20
N ALA A 283 -7.08 -32.55 22.91
CA ALA A 283 -7.65 -33.51 21.95
C ALA A 283 -6.61 -34.54 21.46
N PRO A 284 -7.05 -35.66 20.89
CA PRO A 284 -6.15 -36.67 20.32
C PRO A 284 -5.46 -36.22 19.01
N LYS A 285 -5.91 -35.15 18.38
CA LYS A 285 -5.32 -34.57 17.17
C LYS A 285 -5.14 -33.05 17.32
N ALA A 286 -4.01 -32.55 16.85
CA ALA A 286 -3.74 -31.10 16.81
C ALA A 286 -4.52 -30.40 15.68
N GLY A 287 -4.81 -29.11 15.85
CA GLY A 287 -5.47 -28.25 14.85
C GLY A 287 -6.74 -27.57 15.35
N GLY A 288 -7.17 -27.90 16.60
CA GLY A 288 -8.37 -27.31 17.19
C GLY A 288 -9.62 -27.50 16.29
N MET A 289 -10.42 -26.46 16.13
CA MET A 289 -11.65 -26.50 15.30
C MET A 289 -11.39 -26.82 13.82
N LEU A 290 -10.22 -26.50 13.27
CA LEU A 290 -9.85 -26.87 11.89
C LEU A 290 -9.85 -28.40 11.69
N MET A 291 -9.33 -29.10 12.68
CA MET A 291 -9.24 -30.57 12.65
C MET A 291 -10.53 -31.21 13.12
N LEU A 292 -11.11 -30.69 14.21
CA LEU A 292 -12.16 -31.40 14.95
C LEU A 292 -13.57 -31.17 14.41
N THR A 293 -13.88 -29.94 13.92
CA THR A 293 -15.28 -29.59 13.64
C THR A 293 -15.53 -29.10 12.20
N LEU A 294 -14.57 -28.47 11.54
CA LEU A 294 -14.76 -28.13 10.12
C LEU A 294 -14.95 -29.43 9.30
N PRO A 295 -16.01 -29.54 8.47
CA PRO A 295 -16.27 -30.76 7.70
C PRO A 295 -15.14 -31.03 6.67
N GLU A 296 -14.86 -32.31 6.44
CA GLU A 296 -13.86 -32.80 5.51
C GLU A 296 -14.06 -32.26 4.08
N TYR A 297 -15.30 -32.11 3.62
CA TYR A 297 -15.65 -31.60 2.28
C TYR A 297 -15.38 -30.11 2.10
N ARG A 298 -15.17 -29.34 3.19
CA ARG A 298 -14.72 -27.94 3.17
C ARG A 298 -13.22 -27.82 3.40
N LEU A 299 -12.70 -28.59 4.35
CA LEU A 299 -11.29 -28.55 4.74
C LEU A 299 -10.79 -29.98 4.97
N PRO A 300 -10.19 -30.61 3.94
CA PRO A 300 -9.59 -31.93 4.08
C PRO A 300 -8.54 -31.96 5.18
N LYS A 301 -8.59 -32.97 6.05
CA LYS A 301 -7.70 -33.03 7.23
C LYS A 301 -6.22 -33.10 6.85
N ARG A 302 -5.91 -33.75 5.72
CA ARG A 302 -4.56 -33.74 5.15
C ARG A 302 -3.97 -32.34 4.95
N VAL A 303 -4.83 -31.32 4.67
CA VAL A 303 -4.38 -29.93 4.50
C VAL A 303 -4.02 -29.32 5.84
N VAL A 304 -4.83 -29.57 6.87
CA VAL A 304 -4.54 -29.10 8.23
C VAL A 304 -3.27 -29.76 8.76
N GLU A 305 -3.11 -31.07 8.54
CA GLU A 305 -1.90 -31.80 8.91
C GLU A 305 -0.66 -31.23 8.21
N ARG A 306 -0.79 -30.85 6.94
CA ARG A 306 0.30 -30.23 6.18
C ARG A 306 0.66 -28.83 6.70
N ASP A 307 -0.33 -28.00 7.02
CA ASP A 307 -0.10 -26.70 7.65
C ASP A 307 0.63 -26.88 9.01
N ILE A 308 0.21 -27.86 9.83
CA ILE A 308 0.84 -28.17 11.12
C ILE A 308 2.28 -28.69 10.93
N GLN A 309 2.51 -29.51 9.93
CA GLN A 309 3.83 -30.06 9.63
C GLN A 309 4.86 -28.94 9.31
N ASN A 310 4.44 -27.87 8.62
CA ASN A 310 5.31 -26.72 8.41
C ASN A 310 5.71 -26.03 9.72
N ILE A 311 4.83 -26.05 10.72
CA ILE A 311 5.09 -25.43 12.04
C ILE A 311 6.01 -26.33 12.87
N THR A 312 5.74 -27.63 12.90
CA THR A 312 6.57 -28.58 13.67
C THR A 312 7.98 -28.75 13.09
N SER A 313 8.16 -28.52 11.79
CA SER A 313 9.49 -28.54 11.16
C SER A 313 10.45 -27.46 11.71
N LEU A 314 9.92 -26.43 12.41
CA LEU A 314 10.72 -25.43 13.13
C LEU A 314 11.16 -25.92 14.52
N GLY A 315 10.88 -27.14 14.89
CA GLY A 315 11.18 -27.69 16.21
C GLY A 315 10.11 -27.41 17.27
N VAL A 316 8.91 -26.99 16.86
CA VAL A 316 7.75 -26.88 17.76
C VAL A 316 7.28 -28.29 18.15
N GLU A 317 7.25 -28.56 19.45
CA GLU A 317 6.72 -29.80 19.98
C GLU A 317 5.21 -29.69 20.20
N ILE A 318 4.45 -30.74 19.83
CA ILE A 318 3.01 -30.84 20.13
C ILE A 318 2.74 -32.10 20.91
N GLU A 319 2.21 -31.97 22.12
CA GLU A 319 1.79 -33.04 22.97
C GLU A 319 0.26 -33.13 23.00
N VAL A 320 -0.28 -34.10 22.30
CA VAL A 320 -1.72 -34.38 22.25
C VAL A 320 -2.18 -35.18 23.47
N ASN A 321 -3.49 -35.26 23.72
CA ASN A 321 -4.09 -35.86 24.92
C ASN A 321 -3.53 -35.30 26.23
N SER A 322 -3.06 -34.06 26.20
CA SER A 322 -2.40 -33.39 27.32
C SER A 322 -3.18 -32.16 27.75
N LYS A 323 -4.20 -32.40 28.58
CA LYS A 323 -5.03 -31.33 29.13
C LYS A 323 -4.34 -30.66 30.30
N ILE A 324 -4.10 -29.34 30.20
CA ILE A 324 -3.56 -28.51 31.27
C ILE A 324 -4.72 -28.03 32.15
N GLU A 325 -4.67 -28.36 33.44
CA GLU A 325 -5.68 -28.00 34.44
C GLU A 325 -5.20 -26.89 35.39
N HIS A 326 -3.87 -26.70 35.53
CA HIS A 326 -3.24 -25.72 36.42
C HIS A 326 -2.09 -24.98 35.72
N LEU A 327 -2.22 -23.67 35.60
CA LEU A 327 -1.21 -22.80 34.95
C LEU A 327 0.07 -22.69 35.76
N THR A 328 -0.04 -22.63 37.08
CA THR A 328 1.09 -22.56 38.01
C THR A 328 2.06 -23.71 37.87
N LYS A 329 1.57 -24.88 37.46
CA LYS A 329 2.37 -26.08 37.21
C LYS A 329 3.38 -25.90 36.08
N LEU A 330 3.05 -25.10 35.05
CA LEU A 330 3.92 -24.86 33.91
C LEU A 330 5.19 -24.09 34.30
N LYS A 331 5.11 -23.16 35.21
CA LYS A 331 6.28 -22.44 35.72
C LYS A 331 7.24 -23.37 36.44
N SER A 332 6.72 -24.31 37.25
CA SER A 332 7.55 -25.33 37.95
C SER A 332 8.19 -26.34 36.98
N LEU A 333 7.63 -26.50 35.77
CA LEU A 333 8.19 -27.28 34.67
C LEU A 333 9.25 -26.53 33.86
N GLY A 334 9.57 -25.28 34.24
CA GLY A 334 10.63 -24.49 33.64
C GLY A 334 10.19 -23.75 32.35
N PHE A 335 8.92 -23.41 32.22
CA PHE A 335 8.48 -22.50 31.16
C PHE A 335 8.56 -21.05 31.61
N ASP A 336 9.14 -20.20 30.77
CA ASP A 336 9.38 -18.78 31.03
C ASP A 336 8.14 -17.92 30.70
N SER A 337 7.32 -18.37 29.76
CA SER A 337 6.05 -17.75 29.42
C SER A 337 5.00 -18.79 29.02
N VAL A 338 3.72 -18.40 29.15
CA VAL A 338 2.55 -19.25 28.82
C VAL A 338 1.62 -18.49 27.91
N PHE A 339 1.16 -19.12 26.84
CA PHE A 339 0.12 -18.59 25.97
C PHE A 339 -1.12 -19.46 26.02
N ILE A 340 -2.26 -18.89 26.46
CA ILE A 340 -3.53 -19.61 26.56
C ILE A 340 -4.35 -19.35 25.29
N SER A 341 -4.66 -20.42 24.54
CA SER A 341 -5.42 -20.40 23.28
C SER A 341 -6.42 -21.56 23.17
N VAL A 342 -7.15 -21.80 24.25
CA VAL A 342 -8.04 -22.96 24.42
C VAL A 342 -9.34 -22.88 23.59
N GLY A 343 -9.68 -21.75 23.01
CA GLY A 343 -10.84 -21.57 22.15
C GLY A 343 -12.19 -21.71 22.85
N THR A 344 -13.22 -22.11 22.08
CA THR A 344 -14.63 -22.19 22.49
C THR A 344 -15.21 -23.59 22.19
N HIS A 345 -14.83 -24.61 22.95
CA HIS A 345 -15.21 -26.01 22.73
C HIS A 345 -16.45 -26.47 23.51
N ASN A 346 -17.13 -25.56 24.24
CA ASN A 346 -18.39 -25.85 24.91
C ASN A 346 -19.54 -25.24 24.11
N THR A 347 -20.73 -25.89 24.16
CA THR A 347 -21.93 -25.41 23.48
C THR A 347 -22.97 -24.93 24.48
N PHE A 348 -23.78 -23.97 24.07
CA PHE A 348 -25.04 -23.71 24.73
C PHE A 348 -26.05 -24.76 24.30
N ASN A 349 -26.85 -25.26 25.27
CA ASN A 349 -27.95 -26.18 25.02
C ASN A 349 -29.27 -25.50 25.36
N LEU A 350 -30.35 -25.92 24.71
CA LEU A 350 -31.68 -25.46 25.01
C LEU A 350 -32.14 -26.05 26.36
N SER A 351 -32.55 -25.17 27.28
CA SER A 351 -33.14 -25.60 28.56
C SER A 351 -34.67 -25.61 28.46
N ILE A 352 -35.21 -26.50 27.59
CA ILE A 352 -36.64 -26.67 27.38
C ILE A 352 -37.03 -28.11 27.73
N GLU A 353 -38.32 -28.33 27.93
CA GLU A 353 -38.86 -29.66 28.29
C GLU A 353 -38.49 -30.69 27.18
N GLY A 354 -37.94 -31.83 27.60
CA GLY A 354 -37.52 -32.91 26.70
C GLY A 354 -36.09 -32.82 26.16
N SER A 355 -35.25 -31.89 26.59
CA SER A 355 -33.85 -31.73 26.13
C SER A 355 -32.94 -32.94 26.42
N ASN A 356 -33.37 -33.86 27.25
CA ASN A 356 -32.63 -35.08 27.61
C ASN A 356 -33.03 -36.31 26.78
N LEU A 357 -33.90 -36.15 25.78
CA LEU A 357 -34.30 -37.27 24.92
C LEU A 357 -33.17 -37.75 24.02
N GLU A 358 -33.11 -39.05 23.79
CA GLU A 358 -32.20 -39.67 22.80
C GLU A 358 -32.54 -39.15 21.39
N GLY A 359 -31.54 -38.73 20.64
CA GLY A 359 -31.70 -38.11 19.32
C GLY A 359 -31.51 -36.58 19.33
N ILE A 360 -31.14 -36.00 20.49
CA ILE A 360 -30.74 -34.60 20.62
C ILE A 360 -29.26 -34.53 20.91
N VAL A 361 -28.49 -33.83 20.08
CA VAL A 361 -27.03 -33.74 20.21
C VAL A 361 -26.55 -32.27 20.03
N SER A 362 -25.40 -31.99 20.65
CA SER A 362 -24.76 -30.71 20.39
C SER A 362 -24.10 -30.69 18.99
N CYS A 363 -24.08 -29.56 18.35
CA CYS A 363 -23.50 -29.40 17.02
C CYS A 363 -21.98 -29.69 16.99
N LEU A 364 -21.24 -29.33 18.04
CA LEU A 364 -19.82 -29.62 18.11
C LEU A 364 -19.53 -31.12 18.24
N ASP A 365 -20.30 -31.83 19.06
CA ASP A 365 -20.12 -33.28 19.21
C ASP A 365 -20.51 -34.01 17.94
N PHE A 366 -21.61 -33.62 17.29
CA PHE A 366 -22.02 -34.15 16.00
C PHE A 366 -20.91 -34.00 14.93
N LEU A 367 -20.38 -32.79 14.75
CA LEU A 367 -19.35 -32.52 13.76
C LEU A 367 -18.01 -33.18 14.10
N ARG A 368 -17.65 -33.22 15.39
CA ARG A 368 -16.45 -33.93 15.88
C ARG A 368 -16.54 -35.42 15.58
N ASN A 369 -17.63 -36.04 15.96
CA ASN A 369 -17.87 -37.49 15.72
C ASN A 369 -17.84 -37.81 14.22
N ALA A 370 -18.47 -36.98 13.39
CA ALA A 370 -18.45 -37.12 11.94
C ALA A 370 -17.01 -37.05 11.36
N ASN A 371 -16.14 -36.20 11.91
CA ASN A 371 -14.76 -36.03 11.45
C ASN A 371 -13.78 -37.10 11.97
N ILE A 372 -14.03 -37.70 13.15
CA ILE A 372 -13.19 -38.80 13.68
C ILE A 372 -13.64 -40.18 13.21
N GLY A 373 -14.73 -40.24 12.43
CA GLY A 373 -15.26 -41.51 11.88
C GLY A 373 -16.35 -42.16 12.72
N GLU A 374 -16.73 -41.60 13.86
CA GLU A 374 -17.85 -42.03 14.71
C GLU A 374 -19.15 -41.37 14.23
N ARG A 375 -19.62 -41.78 13.05
CA ARG A 375 -20.72 -41.12 12.36
C ARG A 375 -22.08 -41.64 12.80
N ASP A 376 -23.00 -40.74 13.14
CA ASP A 376 -24.41 -41.12 13.36
C ASP A 376 -25.02 -41.67 12.06
N ASP A 377 -25.80 -42.71 12.16
CA ASP A 377 -26.63 -43.18 11.03
C ASP A 377 -27.88 -42.33 10.92
N LEU A 378 -27.92 -41.48 9.95
CA LEU A 378 -29.05 -40.60 9.65
C LEU A 378 -29.88 -41.06 8.47
N THR A 379 -29.63 -42.26 7.97
CA THR A 379 -30.34 -42.85 6.82
C THR A 379 -31.85 -42.80 7.03
N ASN A 380 -32.55 -42.15 6.09
CA ASN A 380 -33.99 -41.93 6.06
C ASN A 380 -34.56 -41.11 7.21
N LYS A 381 -33.75 -40.47 8.07
CA LYS A 381 -34.25 -39.63 9.19
C LYS A 381 -34.58 -38.20 8.73
N LYS A 382 -35.56 -37.60 9.41
CA LYS A 382 -35.83 -36.19 9.39
C LYS A 382 -34.95 -35.51 10.43
N VAL A 383 -33.99 -34.71 9.97
CA VAL A 383 -32.99 -34.02 10.83
C VAL A 383 -33.31 -32.54 10.91
N MET A 384 -33.28 -32.00 12.11
CA MET A 384 -33.51 -30.59 12.34
C MET A 384 -32.30 -29.95 13.04
N ILE A 385 -31.84 -28.82 12.53
CA ILE A 385 -30.72 -28.05 13.10
C ILE A 385 -31.25 -26.77 13.65
N ILE A 386 -31.04 -26.51 14.94
CA ILE A 386 -31.53 -25.33 15.63
C ILE A 386 -30.40 -24.31 15.74
N GLY A 387 -30.47 -23.24 14.93
CA GLY A 387 -29.44 -22.18 14.87
C GLY A 387 -29.26 -21.64 13.45
N GLY A 388 -28.56 -20.52 13.31
CA GLY A 388 -28.37 -19.87 12.01
C GLY A 388 -26.93 -19.43 11.75
N GLY A 389 -25.98 -19.98 12.49
CA GLY A 389 -24.55 -19.69 12.31
C GLY A 389 -23.86 -20.65 11.33
N ASN A 390 -22.59 -20.38 11.02
CA ASN A 390 -21.79 -21.23 10.14
C ASN A 390 -21.77 -22.70 10.59
N THR A 391 -21.69 -22.94 11.90
CA THR A 391 -21.71 -24.30 12.47
C THR A 391 -23.03 -25.03 12.18
N ALA A 392 -24.16 -24.30 12.19
CA ALA A 392 -25.47 -24.88 11.83
C ALA A 392 -25.52 -25.30 10.36
N ILE A 393 -24.96 -24.49 9.47
CA ILE A 393 -24.89 -24.80 8.03
C ILE A 393 -23.93 -25.97 7.78
N ASP A 394 -22.78 -26.03 8.45
CA ASP A 394 -21.85 -27.16 8.36
C ASP A 394 -22.50 -28.46 8.84
N ALA A 395 -23.25 -28.41 9.95
CA ALA A 395 -23.98 -29.59 10.46
C ALA A 395 -25.10 -30.04 9.50
N SER A 396 -25.83 -29.09 8.90
CA SER A 396 -26.92 -29.42 7.96
C SER A 396 -26.39 -30.13 6.71
N ARG A 397 -25.34 -29.64 6.12
CA ARG A 397 -24.70 -30.22 4.94
C ARG A 397 -24.03 -31.54 5.28
N THR A 398 -23.49 -31.71 6.51
CA THR A 398 -22.97 -32.98 7.00
C THR A 398 -24.08 -34.00 7.17
N ALA A 399 -25.23 -33.64 7.75
CA ALA A 399 -26.37 -34.52 7.92
C ALA A 399 -26.92 -35.05 6.58
N LEU A 400 -26.97 -34.25 5.52
CA LEU A 400 -27.30 -34.71 4.17
C LEU A 400 -26.35 -35.82 3.70
N ARG A 401 -25.04 -35.62 3.87
CA ARG A 401 -24.00 -36.60 3.48
C ARG A 401 -24.04 -37.89 4.29
N LEU A 402 -24.63 -37.83 5.48
CA LEU A 402 -24.90 -39.02 6.32
C LEU A 402 -26.24 -39.70 6.03
N GLY A 403 -26.90 -39.33 4.93
CA GLY A 403 -28.08 -40.01 4.41
C GLY A 403 -29.43 -39.53 4.94
N ALA A 404 -29.47 -38.36 5.59
CA ALA A 404 -30.72 -37.76 6.06
C ALA A 404 -31.72 -37.59 4.91
N LYS A 405 -32.97 -38.01 5.10
CA LYS A 405 -34.05 -37.89 4.13
C LYS A 405 -34.51 -36.46 3.94
N LYS A 406 -34.53 -35.71 5.03
CA LYS A 406 -34.90 -34.28 5.05
C LYS A 406 -34.03 -33.61 6.10
N VAL A 407 -33.43 -32.44 5.73
CA VAL A 407 -32.65 -31.60 6.63
C VAL A 407 -33.25 -30.21 6.66
N THR A 408 -33.61 -29.74 7.85
CA THR A 408 -34.22 -28.44 8.06
C THR A 408 -33.44 -27.64 9.08
N VAL A 409 -32.96 -26.47 8.69
CA VAL A 409 -32.35 -25.47 9.59
C VAL A 409 -33.44 -24.55 10.13
N VAL A 410 -33.57 -24.43 11.43
CA VAL A 410 -34.55 -23.57 12.08
C VAL A 410 -33.89 -22.40 12.75
N TYR A 411 -34.33 -21.18 12.40
CA TYR A 411 -33.74 -19.98 12.93
C TYR A 411 -34.80 -19.02 13.50
N ARG A 412 -34.57 -18.52 14.72
CA ARG A 412 -35.53 -17.68 15.44
C ARG A 412 -35.67 -16.24 14.94
N ARG A 413 -34.76 -15.77 14.09
CA ARG A 413 -34.81 -14.46 13.42
C ARG A 413 -35.03 -14.60 11.92
N SER A 414 -34.96 -13.48 11.17
CA SER A 414 -35.04 -13.53 9.69
C SER A 414 -33.70 -13.90 9.05
N ARG A 415 -33.75 -14.06 7.74
CA ARG A 415 -32.54 -14.41 6.95
C ARG A 415 -31.45 -13.34 7.07
N GLU A 416 -31.83 -12.06 7.16
CA GLU A 416 -30.90 -10.93 7.26
C GLU A 416 -30.11 -10.95 8.58
N GLU A 417 -30.68 -11.49 9.64
CA GLU A 417 -30.01 -11.64 10.95
C GLU A 417 -29.20 -12.94 11.08
N MET A 418 -29.18 -13.80 10.08
CA MET A 418 -28.37 -15.03 10.14
C MET A 418 -26.88 -14.65 10.16
N PRO A 419 -26.12 -15.07 11.18
CA PRO A 419 -24.70 -14.75 11.28
C PRO A 419 -23.81 -15.63 10.35
N CYS A 420 -24.40 -16.54 9.62
CA CYS A 420 -23.71 -17.36 8.64
C CYS A 420 -23.36 -16.54 7.38
N PHE A 421 -22.25 -16.87 6.72
CA PHE A 421 -21.86 -16.25 5.46
C PHE A 421 -22.87 -16.56 4.35
N ALA A 422 -23.31 -15.54 3.64
CA ALA A 422 -24.35 -15.67 2.62
C ALA A 422 -24.06 -16.70 1.53
N PRO A 423 -22.82 -16.87 1.02
CA PRO A 423 -22.51 -17.94 0.06
C PRO A 423 -22.75 -19.35 0.62
N GLU A 424 -22.43 -19.58 1.91
CA GLU A 424 -22.62 -20.91 2.53
C GLU A 424 -24.09 -21.26 2.73
N ILE A 425 -24.94 -20.26 3.01
CA ILE A 425 -26.39 -20.44 3.06
C ILE A 425 -26.89 -20.87 1.68
N LYS A 426 -26.44 -20.19 0.63
CA LYS A 426 -26.82 -20.53 -0.76
C LYS A 426 -26.40 -21.95 -1.13
N GLU A 427 -25.16 -22.33 -0.80
CA GLU A 427 -24.67 -23.69 -1.05
C GLU A 427 -25.48 -24.77 -0.33
N ALA A 428 -25.90 -24.52 0.91
CA ALA A 428 -26.74 -25.44 1.68
C ALA A 428 -28.12 -25.60 1.02
N GLU A 429 -28.77 -24.53 0.60
CA GLU A 429 -30.06 -24.56 -0.11
C GLU A 429 -29.94 -25.29 -1.46
N GLU A 430 -28.89 -25.04 -2.24
CA GLU A 430 -28.59 -25.77 -3.47
C GLU A 430 -28.44 -27.28 -3.24
N GLU A 431 -27.86 -27.69 -2.10
CA GLU A 431 -27.71 -29.09 -1.70
C GLU A 431 -29.01 -29.70 -1.18
N GLY A 432 -30.09 -28.93 -0.98
CA GLY A 432 -31.41 -29.41 -0.56
C GLY A 432 -31.71 -29.22 0.91
N VAL A 433 -30.97 -28.38 1.63
CA VAL A 433 -31.30 -27.98 3.01
C VAL A 433 -32.45 -26.98 2.98
N GLU A 434 -33.53 -27.26 3.73
CA GLU A 434 -34.61 -26.32 3.95
C GLU A 434 -34.26 -25.36 5.07
N ILE A 435 -34.52 -24.05 4.90
CA ILE A 435 -34.30 -23.05 5.95
C ILE A 435 -35.61 -22.41 6.39
N LEU A 436 -36.00 -22.66 7.64
CA LEU A 436 -37.20 -22.11 8.27
C LEU A 436 -36.83 -20.99 9.24
N ILE A 437 -37.13 -19.77 8.84
CA ILE A 437 -36.89 -18.56 9.64
C ILE A 437 -38.08 -18.24 10.55
N LEU A 438 -37.85 -17.37 11.55
CA LEU A 438 -38.86 -16.90 12.49
C LEU A 438 -39.59 -18.04 13.20
N ARG A 439 -38.82 -19.05 13.66
CA ARG A 439 -39.31 -20.22 14.43
C ARG A 439 -38.39 -20.46 15.62
N ASN A 440 -39.00 -20.76 16.75
CA ASN A 440 -38.25 -21.13 17.96
C ASN A 440 -38.84 -22.39 18.55
N PRO A 441 -38.04 -23.43 18.90
CA PRO A 441 -38.52 -24.61 19.61
C PRO A 441 -38.85 -24.22 21.05
N ILE A 442 -39.95 -24.80 21.58
CA ILE A 442 -40.41 -24.57 22.96
C ILE A 442 -40.50 -25.88 23.76
N LYS A 443 -40.56 -27.04 23.07
CA LYS A 443 -40.62 -28.33 23.72
C LYS A 443 -40.19 -29.43 22.77
N PHE A 444 -39.44 -30.40 23.27
CA PHE A 444 -39.15 -31.65 22.60
C PHE A 444 -40.12 -32.75 23.13
N ILE A 445 -40.68 -33.51 22.21
CA ILE A 445 -41.65 -34.54 22.51
C ILE A 445 -41.09 -35.89 22.10
N GLY A 446 -41.12 -36.87 22.99
CA GLY A 446 -40.56 -38.18 22.76
C GLY A 446 -41.50 -39.31 23.15
N GLU A 447 -41.24 -40.50 22.61
CA GLU A 447 -41.87 -41.77 22.96
C GLU A 447 -40.80 -42.78 23.36
N ASN A 448 -41.00 -43.45 24.50
CA ASN A 448 -40.02 -44.39 25.05
C ASN A 448 -38.59 -43.84 25.22
N GLY A 449 -38.47 -42.55 25.58
CA GLY A 449 -37.18 -41.86 25.75
C GLY A 449 -36.50 -41.37 24.49
N LYS A 450 -37.09 -41.62 23.30
CA LYS A 450 -36.57 -41.19 22.00
C LYS A 450 -37.35 -40.00 21.45
N LEU A 451 -36.66 -39.06 20.82
CA LEU A 451 -37.26 -37.92 20.16
C LEU A 451 -38.15 -38.33 18.98
N THR A 452 -39.37 -37.76 18.88
CA THR A 452 -40.29 -38.00 17.78
C THR A 452 -40.86 -36.74 17.18
N LYS A 453 -40.99 -35.66 17.99
CA LYS A 453 -41.56 -34.39 17.51
C LYS A 453 -40.94 -33.19 18.25
N VAL A 454 -41.04 -32.03 17.60
CA VAL A 454 -40.69 -30.71 18.20
C VAL A 454 -41.91 -29.82 18.13
N GLN A 455 -42.20 -29.15 19.23
CA GLN A 455 -43.20 -28.08 19.29
C GLN A 455 -42.49 -26.73 19.10
N PHE A 456 -42.95 -25.96 18.15
CA PHE A 456 -42.45 -24.62 17.79
C PHE A 456 -43.44 -23.54 18.13
N ILE A 457 -42.95 -22.30 18.30
CA ILE A 457 -43.71 -21.05 18.30
C ILE A 457 -43.19 -20.16 17.17
N LYS A 458 -44.10 -19.47 16.48
CA LYS A 458 -43.71 -18.47 15.46
C LYS A 458 -43.18 -17.22 16.15
N MET A 459 -42.20 -16.57 15.54
CA MET A 459 -41.56 -15.37 16.04
C MET A 459 -41.86 -14.16 15.15
N LYS A 460 -41.82 -12.97 15.73
CA LYS A 460 -41.72 -11.69 15.01
C LYS A 460 -40.49 -10.95 15.50
N LEU A 461 -40.00 -10.01 14.70
CA LEU A 461 -38.84 -9.19 15.06
C LEU A 461 -39.28 -7.88 15.71
N ASP A 462 -38.61 -7.48 16.78
CA ASP A 462 -38.76 -6.22 17.48
C ASP A 462 -37.45 -5.41 17.35
N LYS A 463 -37.20 -4.45 18.20
CA LYS A 463 -36.03 -3.56 18.22
C LYS A 463 -34.71 -4.35 18.27
N PRO A 464 -33.61 -3.79 17.71
CA PRO A 464 -32.30 -4.41 17.80
C PRO A 464 -31.85 -4.64 19.25
N ASP A 465 -31.20 -5.77 19.50
CA ASP A 465 -30.53 -6.10 20.76
C ASP A 465 -29.09 -5.48 20.82
N ALA A 466 -28.38 -5.76 21.90
CA ALA A 466 -27.00 -5.29 22.08
C ALA A 466 -26.01 -5.74 20.96
N SER A 467 -26.38 -6.74 20.17
CA SER A 467 -25.59 -7.19 19.00
C SER A 467 -25.96 -6.46 17.70
N GLY A 468 -26.88 -5.51 17.76
CA GLY A 468 -27.40 -4.78 16.60
C GLY A 468 -28.43 -5.56 15.77
N ARG A 469 -28.75 -6.81 16.10
CA ARG A 469 -29.73 -7.64 15.40
C ARG A 469 -31.11 -7.49 16.02
N ARG A 470 -32.17 -7.48 15.21
CA ARG A 470 -33.55 -7.37 15.69
C ARG A 470 -33.90 -8.54 16.63
N SER A 471 -34.49 -8.22 17.79
CA SER A 471 -34.85 -9.19 18.83
C SER A 471 -36.04 -10.05 18.42
N PRO A 472 -35.95 -11.40 18.55
CA PRO A 472 -37.08 -12.26 18.26
C PRO A 472 -38.07 -12.28 19.44
N VAL A 473 -39.34 -12.04 19.16
CA VAL A 473 -40.43 -12.08 20.14
C VAL A 473 -41.47 -13.11 19.72
N PRO A 474 -41.93 -14.01 20.62
CA PRO A 474 -42.91 -15.02 20.27
C PRO A 474 -44.28 -14.39 19.90
N ILE A 475 -45.01 -15.08 19.07
CA ILE A 475 -46.40 -14.78 18.72
C ILE A 475 -47.28 -15.76 19.45
N ASP A 476 -47.94 -15.31 20.48
CA ASP A 476 -48.80 -16.15 21.32
C ASP A 476 -49.92 -16.83 20.50
N GLY A 477 -50.18 -18.10 20.74
CA GLY A 477 -51.19 -18.89 20.05
C GLY A 477 -50.77 -19.37 18.67
N SER A 478 -49.47 -19.27 18.33
CA SER A 478 -48.94 -19.70 17.04
C SER A 478 -48.17 -21.04 17.11
N GLU A 479 -48.35 -21.75 18.22
CA GLU A 479 -47.70 -23.02 18.47
C GLU A 479 -48.14 -24.09 17.46
N TYR A 480 -47.19 -24.92 17.04
CA TYR A 480 -47.42 -26.05 16.16
C TYR A 480 -46.39 -27.14 16.39
N ILE A 481 -46.67 -28.34 15.91
CA ILE A 481 -45.82 -29.51 16.12
C ILE A 481 -45.35 -30.05 14.76
N GLU A 482 -44.05 -30.41 14.68
CA GLU A 482 -43.45 -31.07 13.52
C GLU A 482 -42.79 -32.40 13.96
N ASP A 483 -42.90 -33.41 13.08
CA ASP A 483 -42.23 -34.70 13.26
C ASP A 483 -40.73 -34.54 12.96
N VAL A 484 -39.90 -35.12 13.82
CA VAL A 484 -38.43 -35.11 13.70
C VAL A 484 -37.86 -36.35 14.32
N ASP A 485 -36.80 -36.90 13.76
CA ASP A 485 -36.13 -38.07 14.28
C ASP A 485 -34.79 -37.73 14.96
N PHE A 486 -34.21 -36.59 14.63
CA PHE A 486 -32.92 -36.18 15.15
C PHE A 486 -32.78 -34.64 15.21
N VAL A 487 -32.28 -34.10 16.30
CA VAL A 487 -32.06 -32.66 16.47
C VAL A 487 -30.59 -32.35 16.77
N ILE A 488 -30.06 -31.33 16.11
CA ILE A 488 -28.69 -30.83 16.33
C ILE A 488 -28.80 -29.37 16.85
N GLU A 489 -28.34 -29.15 18.08
CA GLU A 489 -28.36 -27.82 18.70
C GLU A 489 -27.12 -27.01 18.33
N ALA A 490 -27.30 -25.93 17.58
CA ALA A 490 -26.25 -25.03 17.06
C ALA A 490 -26.50 -23.56 17.50
N ILE A 491 -26.81 -23.35 18.79
CA ILE A 491 -27.28 -22.07 19.34
C ILE A 491 -26.17 -21.17 19.90
N GLY A 492 -24.92 -21.54 19.76
CA GLY A 492 -23.77 -20.76 20.16
C GLY A 492 -22.71 -21.55 20.91
N LEU A 493 -21.52 -20.97 21.03
CA LEU A 493 -20.34 -21.55 21.64
C LEU A 493 -19.93 -20.77 22.89
N GLN A 494 -19.32 -21.46 23.86
CA GLN A 494 -18.78 -20.90 25.09
C GLN A 494 -17.26 -21.17 25.18
N PRO A 495 -16.50 -20.22 25.76
CA PRO A 495 -15.08 -20.42 26.02
C PRO A 495 -14.83 -21.61 26.96
N SER A 496 -13.74 -22.35 26.70
CA SER A 496 -13.32 -23.50 27.53
C SER A 496 -12.38 -23.09 28.66
N THR A 497 -12.60 -21.92 29.25
CA THR A 497 -11.70 -21.21 30.17
C THR A 497 -12.04 -21.39 31.65
N ALA A 498 -13.23 -21.91 31.98
CA ALA A 498 -13.72 -22.09 33.35
C ALA A 498 -12.76 -22.87 34.27
N ILE A 499 -11.97 -23.77 33.68
CA ILE A 499 -10.94 -24.56 34.37
C ILE A 499 -9.86 -23.67 35.02
N PHE A 500 -9.61 -22.49 34.48
CA PHE A 500 -8.59 -21.55 34.97
C PHE A 500 -9.17 -20.42 35.86
N SER A 501 -10.47 -20.46 36.16
CA SER A 501 -11.18 -19.41 36.90
C SER A 501 -10.63 -19.09 38.31
N LYS A 502 -9.83 -20.02 38.88
CA LYS A 502 -9.16 -19.82 40.16
C LYS A 502 -7.77 -19.17 40.06
N GLU A 503 -7.20 -19.11 38.85
CA GLU A 503 -5.82 -18.65 38.62
C GLU A 503 -5.77 -17.38 37.78
N ILE A 504 -6.84 -17.08 37.00
CA ILE A 504 -6.94 -15.89 36.14
C ILE A 504 -8.34 -15.28 36.15
N ASP A 505 -8.44 -13.99 35.90
CA ASP A 505 -9.72 -13.28 35.82
C ASP A 505 -10.47 -13.55 34.52
N LEU A 506 -11.77 -13.82 34.66
CA LEU A 506 -12.68 -14.02 33.53
C LEU A 506 -13.75 -12.91 33.50
N HIS A 507 -14.26 -12.62 32.31
CA HIS A 507 -15.49 -11.85 32.13
C HIS A 507 -16.72 -12.68 32.45
N LYS A 508 -17.88 -12.05 32.61
CA LYS A 508 -19.17 -12.72 32.89
C LYS A 508 -19.57 -13.77 31.83
N ASN A 509 -19.14 -13.58 30.58
CA ASN A 509 -19.37 -14.50 29.48
C ASN A 509 -18.34 -15.63 29.40
N GLY A 510 -17.43 -15.74 30.36
CA GLY A 510 -16.40 -16.75 30.44
C GLY A 510 -15.13 -16.45 29.64
N THR A 511 -15.03 -15.35 28.93
CA THR A 511 -13.81 -14.99 28.21
C THR A 511 -12.71 -14.49 29.17
N ILE A 512 -11.44 -14.68 28.80
CA ILE A 512 -10.28 -14.30 29.61
C ILE A 512 -10.09 -12.78 29.55
N LYS A 513 -9.88 -12.15 30.71
CA LYS A 513 -9.51 -10.74 30.79
C LYS A 513 -8.03 -10.56 30.47
N VAL A 514 -7.72 -9.76 29.48
CA VAL A 514 -6.36 -9.42 29.06
C VAL A 514 -6.21 -7.92 28.87
N ASN A 515 -4.99 -7.44 28.86
CA ASN A 515 -4.67 -6.13 28.31
C ASN A 515 -4.92 -6.15 26.79
N GLU A 516 -5.80 -5.30 26.29
CA GLU A 516 -6.22 -5.31 24.88
C GLU A 516 -5.07 -5.02 23.91
N LYS A 517 -4.07 -4.24 24.34
CA LYS A 517 -2.88 -3.95 23.51
C LYS A 517 -1.94 -5.12 23.49
N THR A 518 -1.57 -5.67 24.63
CA THR A 518 -0.47 -6.64 24.76
C THR A 518 -0.91 -8.09 24.82
N LEU A 519 -2.21 -8.36 25.04
CA LEU A 519 -2.78 -9.68 25.32
C LEU A 519 -2.22 -10.35 26.59
N GLN A 520 -1.56 -9.58 27.45
CA GLN A 520 -0.99 -10.03 28.71
C GLN A 520 -2.04 -10.07 29.82
N ILE A 521 -1.96 -11.04 30.71
CA ILE A 521 -2.81 -11.17 31.89
C ILE A 521 -2.13 -10.53 33.09
N SER A 522 -2.68 -9.42 33.58
CA SER A 522 -2.30 -8.76 34.86
C SER A 522 -0.79 -8.66 35.12
N ASN A 523 0.00 -8.22 34.15
CA ASN A 523 1.46 -8.04 34.22
C ASN A 523 2.23 -9.32 34.62
N THR A 524 1.72 -10.49 34.29
CA THR A 524 2.34 -11.79 34.54
C THR A 524 3.12 -12.30 33.31
N TYR A 525 3.73 -13.47 33.45
CA TYR A 525 4.34 -14.19 32.32
C TYR A 525 3.30 -14.91 31.43
N ILE A 526 2.00 -14.68 31.66
CA ILE A 526 0.89 -15.35 31.00
C ILE A 526 0.22 -14.38 30.01
N PHE A 527 -0.02 -14.89 28.81
CA PHE A 527 -0.72 -14.21 27.73
C PHE A 527 -1.89 -15.07 27.27
N ALA A 528 -2.91 -14.48 26.67
CA ALA A 528 -4.03 -15.24 26.11
C ALA A 528 -4.51 -14.60 24.80
N GLY A 529 -5.11 -15.43 23.92
CA GLY A 529 -5.65 -15.00 22.65
C GLY A 529 -6.55 -16.03 21.98
N GLY A 530 -7.08 -15.66 20.79
CA GLY A 530 -8.09 -16.44 20.10
C GLY A 530 -9.46 -16.39 20.78
N ASP A 531 -10.34 -17.33 20.43
CA ASP A 531 -11.74 -17.34 20.90
C ASP A 531 -11.89 -17.45 22.42
N GLY A 532 -10.86 -17.86 23.15
CA GLY A 532 -10.84 -17.83 24.62
C GLY A 532 -10.88 -16.41 25.20
N VAL A 533 -10.48 -15.41 24.42
CA VAL A 533 -10.45 -13.97 24.77
C VAL A 533 -11.60 -13.23 24.09
N THR A 534 -11.81 -13.43 22.80
CA THR A 534 -12.83 -12.68 22.03
C THR A 534 -14.23 -13.27 22.09
N GLY A 535 -14.38 -14.52 22.51
CA GLY A 535 -15.52 -15.35 22.15
C GLY A 535 -15.35 -15.92 20.75
N ALA A 536 -16.30 -16.74 20.30
CA ALA A 536 -16.24 -17.37 18.97
C ALA A 536 -16.06 -16.34 17.86
N SER A 537 -14.97 -16.45 17.11
CA SER A 537 -14.58 -15.54 16.05
C SER A 537 -14.20 -16.28 14.77
N THR A 538 -13.33 -15.72 13.95
CA THR A 538 -12.91 -16.33 12.69
C THR A 538 -11.48 -16.91 12.79
N ILE A 539 -11.17 -17.83 11.88
CA ILE A 539 -9.84 -18.47 11.80
C ILE A 539 -8.73 -17.43 11.69
N ILE A 540 -8.92 -16.41 10.83
CA ILE A 540 -7.90 -15.39 10.58
C ILE A 540 -7.75 -14.41 11.74
N GLU A 541 -8.82 -14.08 12.47
CA GLU A 541 -8.76 -13.27 13.68
C GLU A 541 -8.02 -14.01 14.79
N ALA A 542 -8.36 -15.27 15.03
CA ALA A 542 -7.66 -16.09 16.00
C ALA A 542 -6.16 -16.22 15.67
N ALA A 543 -5.81 -16.48 14.41
CA ALA A 543 -4.42 -16.55 13.95
C ALA A 543 -3.70 -15.20 14.12
N GLY A 544 -4.37 -14.08 13.80
CA GLY A 544 -3.84 -12.73 14.01
C GLY A 544 -3.53 -12.42 15.46
N GLN A 545 -4.39 -12.85 16.40
CA GLN A 545 -4.12 -12.74 17.83
C GLN A 545 -2.93 -13.60 18.27
N GLY A 546 -2.77 -14.79 17.70
CA GLY A 546 -1.58 -15.63 17.95
C GLY A 546 -0.29 -14.93 17.53
N LYS A 547 -0.28 -14.30 16.34
CA LYS A 547 0.85 -13.51 15.86
C LYS A 547 1.15 -12.31 16.76
N LYS A 548 0.10 -11.59 17.18
CA LYS A 548 0.18 -10.47 18.11
C LYS A 548 0.74 -10.90 19.46
N ALA A 549 0.25 -11.98 20.03
CA ALA A 549 0.74 -12.53 21.29
C ALA A 549 2.23 -12.90 21.20
N ALA A 550 2.64 -13.57 20.12
CA ALA A 550 4.05 -13.93 19.91
C ALA A 550 4.97 -12.70 19.89
N PHE A 551 4.53 -11.58 19.31
CA PHE A 551 5.28 -10.33 19.31
C PHE A 551 5.49 -9.81 20.74
N TYR A 552 4.45 -9.75 21.55
CA TYR A 552 4.53 -9.21 22.90
C TYR A 552 5.21 -10.17 23.89
N ILE A 553 5.04 -11.47 23.73
CA ILE A 553 5.77 -12.49 24.51
C ILE A 553 7.29 -12.34 24.27
N ASP A 554 7.72 -12.18 23.04
CA ASP A 554 9.13 -11.96 22.69
C ASP A 554 9.69 -10.69 23.36
N LYS A 555 8.93 -9.58 23.36
CA LYS A 555 9.34 -8.36 24.08
C LYS A 555 9.48 -8.61 25.57
N TYR A 556 8.52 -9.27 26.18
CA TYR A 556 8.57 -9.64 27.60
C TYR A 556 9.77 -10.50 27.94
N LEU A 557 10.05 -11.55 27.15
CA LEU A 557 11.18 -12.46 27.38
C LEU A 557 12.55 -11.81 27.17
N ASN A 558 12.61 -10.72 26.41
CA ASN A 558 13.82 -9.90 26.27
C ASN A 558 13.93 -8.83 27.37
N GLY A 559 13.11 -8.87 28.42
CA GLY A 559 13.14 -7.92 29.55
C GLY A 559 12.63 -6.53 29.23
N LEU A 560 11.91 -6.37 28.10
CA LEU A 560 11.32 -5.11 27.68
C LEU A 560 9.87 -5.03 28.19
N ASN A 561 9.39 -3.81 28.47
CA ASN A 561 7.97 -3.63 28.80
C ASN A 561 7.13 -3.73 27.50
N PRO A 562 6.23 -4.71 27.36
CA PRO A 562 5.42 -4.88 26.15
C PRO A 562 4.59 -3.66 25.78
N GLU A 563 4.15 -2.85 26.74
CA GLU A 563 3.32 -1.67 26.51
C GLU A 563 4.03 -0.55 25.74
N ASP A 564 5.36 -0.53 25.73
CA ASP A 564 6.17 0.48 25.05
C ASP A 564 6.22 0.26 23.52
N PHE A 565 5.67 -0.86 23.03
CA PHE A 565 5.72 -1.24 21.62
C PHE A 565 4.33 -1.28 20.97
N GLU A 566 4.26 -0.93 19.69
CA GLU A 566 3.07 -1.09 18.86
C GLU A 566 3.22 -2.30 17.93
N PHE A 567 2.15 -3.07 17.83
CA PHE A 567 2.07 -4.21 16.93
C PHE A 567 1.36 -3.84 15.64
N GLY A 568 2.03 -4.04 14.50
CA GLY A 568 1.35 -4.04 13.20
C GLY A 568 0.87 -2.68 12.73
N ASP A 569 1.74 -1.67 12.73
CA ASP A 569 1.44 -0.37 12.10
C ASP A 569 1.04 -0.56 10.64
N LYS A 570 -0.20 -0.21 10.32
CA LYS A 570 -0.73 -0.24 8.95
C LYS A 570 -0.72 1.17 8.38
N LEU A 571 -0.25 1.31 7.15
CA LEU A 571 -0.46 2.53 6.39
C LEU A 571 -1.97 2.72 6.13
N PRO A 572 -2.47 3.96 6.02
CA PRO A 572 -3.86 4.20 5.67
C PRO A 572 -4.22 3.58 4.32
N ALA A 573 -5.45 3.09 4.21
CA ALA A 573 -5.94 2.55 2.95
C ALA A 573 -6.04 3.67 1.89
N VAL A 574 -5.72 3.31 0.65
CA VAL A 574 -5.92 4.21 -0.49
C VAL A 574 -7.42 4.50 -0.70
N ASP A 575 -7.73 5.71 -1.12
CA ASP A 575 -9.09 6.11 -1.45
C ASP A 575 -9.60 5.34 -2.70
N LYS A 576 -10.60 4.49 -2.49
CA LYS A 576 -11.21 3.66 -3.54
C LYS A 576 -11.77 4.49 -4.71
N THR A 577 -12.34 5.67 -4.43
CA THR A 577 -12.90 6.57 -5.46
C THR A 577 -11.85 7.02 -6.46
N LYS A 578 -10.67 7.38 -6.00
CA LYS A 578 -9.54 7.77 -6.87
C LYS A 578 -9.07 6.62 -7.76
N ILE A 579 -9.14 5.39 -7.25
CA ILE A 579 -8.80 4.21 -8.04
C ILE A 579 -9.83 4.01 -9.16
N LEU A 580 -11.12 4.09 -8.83
CA LEU A 580 -12.22 3.87 -9.78
C LEU A 580 -12.33 4.96 -10.87
N GLN A 581 -11.71 6.11 -10.67
CA GLN A 581 -11.67 7.21 -11.64
C GLN A 581 -10.50 7.11 -12.65
N ARG A 582 -9.70 6.06 -12.58
CA ARG A 582 -8.57 5.87 -13.52
C ARG A 582 -9.11 5.48 -14.91
N ASP A 583 -8.59 6.12 -15.98
CA ASP A 583 -9.01 5.89 -17.37
C ASP A 583 -8.71 4.49 -17.91
N ASN A 584 -7.79 3.75 -17.29
CA ASN A 584 -7.35 2.44 -17.74
C ASN A 584 -8.12 1.26 -17.09
N ILE A 585 -9.19 1.52 -16.36
CA ILE A 585 -9.99 0.46 -15.75
C ILE A 585 -10.90 -0.17 -16.80
N THR A 586 -10.75 -1.48 -16.97
CA THR A 586 -11.59 -2.29 -17.84
C THR A 586 -12.44 -3.26 -17.04
N PHE A 587 -13.65 -3.50 -17.50
CA PHE A 587 -14.54 -4.53 -16.94
C PHE A 587 -13.99 -5.92 -17.25
N ALA A 588 -13.97 -6.83 -16.27
CA ALA A 588 -13.51 -8.20 -16.43
C ALA A 588 -14.33 -9.17 -15.57
N ASN A 589 -14.98 -10.12 -16.19
CA ASN A 589 -15.83 -11.08 -15.50
C ASN A 589 -15.06 -11.93 -14.50
N PRO A 590 -15.65 -12.25 -13.33
CA PRO A 590 -15.09 -13.22 -12.41
C PRO A 590 -15.08 -14.63 -13.03
N ILE A 591 -14.27 -15.52 -12.47
CA ILE A 591 -14.23 -16.92 -12.87
C ILE A 591 -15.39 -17.66 -12.20
N ASN A 592 -16.25 -18.24 -13.02
CA ASN A 592 -17.40 -19.03 -12.59
C ASN A 592 -17.06 -20.55 -12.55
N ASP A 593 -18.02 -21.36 -12.10
CA ASP A 593 -17.97 -22.83 -12.04
C ASP A 593 -16.83 -23.42 -11.21
N THR A 594 -16.98 -23.23 -9.93
CA THR A 594 -15.95 -23.57 -8.96
C THR A 594 -16.32 -24.78 -8.10
N PHE A 595 -17.52 -25.32 -8.26
CA PHE A 595 -18.03 -26.41 -7.44
C PHE A 595 -18.20 -27.68 -8.23
N ARG A 596 -18.13 -28.81 -7.53
CA ARG A 596 -18.55 -30.10 -8.06
C ARG A 596 -20.09 -30.10 -8.30
N PRO A 597 -20.62 -30.87 -9.28
CA PRO A 597 -22.05 -31.02 -9.49
C PRO A 597 -22.78 -31.43 -8.19
N ILE A 598 -23.96 -30.86 -7.95
CA ILE A 598 -24.73 -31.09 -6.71
C ILE A 598 -24.97 -32.57 -6.45
N ASN A 599 -25.39 -33.31 -7.48
CA ASN A 599 -25.68 -34.76 -7.41
C ASN A 599 -24.46 -35.62 -7.06
N GLU A 600 -23.25 -35.08 -7.15
CA GLU A 600 -22.03 -35.74 -6.74
C GLU A 600 -21.60 -35.29 -5.34
N ARG A 601 -21.55 -33.97 -5.12
CA ARG A 601 -20.98 -33.39 -3.89
C ARG A 601 -21.76 -33.68 -2.62
N ILE A 602 -23.06 -34.07 -2.73
CA ILE A 602 -23.88 -34.47 -1.58
C ILE A 602 -23.70 -35.93 -1.17
N LYS A 603 -23.01 -36.76 -1.97
CA LYS A 603 -22.88 -38.22 -1.73
C LYS A 603 -21.64 -38.61 -0.95
N ASP A 604 -20.68 -37.71 -0.87
CA ASP A 604 -19.39 -37.97 -0.24
C ASP A 604 -18.86 -36.79 0.55
N PHE A 605 -17.71 -36.98 1.20
CA PHE A 605 -17.00 -35.94 1.95
C PHE A 605 -15.78 -35.37 1.21
N ALA A 606 -15.66 -35.63 -0.09
CA ALA A 606 -14.60 -35.03 -0.90
C ALA A 606 -14.81 -33.53 -1.10
N ASP A 607 -13.75 -32.80 -1.36
CA ASP A 607 -13.74 -31.35 -1.60
C ASP A 607 -14.88 -30.90 -2.52
N VAL A 608 -15.73 -29.99 -2.10
CA VAL A 608 -16.87 -29.49 -2.90
C VAL A 608 -16.45 -28.38 -3.84
N GLU A 609 -15.51 -27.53 -3.46
CA GLU A 609 -14.99 -26.43 -4.28
C GLU A 609 -13.75 -26.93 -5.06
N LYS A 610 -13.68 -26.63 -6.35
CA LYS A 610 -12.52 -26.92 -7.20
C LYS A 610 -11.43 -25.90 -7.00
N THR A 611 -10.18 -26.33 -7.06
CA THR A 611 -9.03 -25.42 -7.12
C THR A 611 -8.93 -24.81 -8.50
N PHE A 612 -8.42 -23.58 -8.59
CA PHE A 612 -8.10 -22.96 -9.86
C PHE A 612 -7.01 -23.73 -10.63
N THR A 613 -7.15 -23.82 -11.91
CA THR A 613 -6.04 -24.12 -12.81
C THR A 613 -5.07 -22.93 -12.80
N GLU A 614 -3.84 -23.13 -13.28
CA GLU A 614 -2.86 -22.05 -13.39
C GLU A 614 -3.37 -20.86 -14.22
N ALA A 615 -4.03 -21.13 -15.35
CA ALA A 615 -4.60 -20.11 -16.22
C ALA A 615 -5.71 -19.31 -15.51
N GLU A 616 -6.61 -19.98 -14.79
CA GLU A 616 -7.67 -19.34 -14.03
C GLU A 616 -7.11 -18.49 -12.87
N ALA A 617 -6.08 -18.98 -12.19
CA ALA A 617 -5.44 -18.23 -11.11
C ALA A 617 -4.79 -16.94 -11.61
N LYS A 618 -4.07 -17.00 -12.75
CA LYS A 618 -3.50 -15.83 -13.41
C LYS A 618 -4.58 -14.86 -13.88
N LEU A 619 -5.61 -15.35 -14.57
CA LEU A 619 -6.72 -14.53 -15.05
C LEU A 619 -7.46 -13.85 -13.89
N SER A 620 -7.71 -14.55 -12.78
CA SER A 620 -8.28 -13.93 -11.59
C SER A 620 -7.36 -12.87 -10.98
N ALA A 621 -6.04 -13.11 -10.96
CA ALA A 621 -5.05 -12.16 -10.46
C ALA A 621 -4.91 -10.92 -11.36
N GLU A 622 -5.10 -11.04 -12.68
CA GLU A 622 -5.10 -9.92 -13.63
C GLU A 622 -6.27 -8.95 -13.42
N ARG A 623 -7.35 -9.39 -12.79
CA ARG A 623 -8.46 -8.51 -12.42
C ARG A 623 -8.11 -7.50 -11.34
N CYS A 624 -6.95 -7.61 -10.68
CA CYS A 624 -6.52 -6.67 -9.65
C CYS A 624 -6.36 -5.25 -10.21
N LEU A 625 -6.93 -4.23 -9.52
CA LEU A 625 -6.89 -2.83 -9.93
C LEU A 625 -5.61 -2.09 -9.53
N ASP A 626 -4.65 -2.76 -8.94
CA ASP A 626 -3.38 -2.18 -8.52
C ASP A 626 -3.56 -0.91 -7.67
N CYS A 627 -4.29 -1.05 -6.55
CA CYS A 627 -4.77 0.06 -5.74
C CYS A 627 -3.66 0.92 -5.14
N SER A 628 -2.54 0.34 -4.71
CA SER A 628 -1.39 1.05 -4.14
C SER A 628 -0.17 0.95 -5.07
N ASN A 629 0.82 1.84 -4.92
CA ASN A 629 2.03 1.80 -5.73
C ASN A 629 2.88 0.58 -5.40
N CYS A 630 3.27 0.41 -4.14
CA CYS A 630 3.97 -0.78 -3.67
C CYS A 630 2.98 -1.90 -3.36
N ARG A 631 3.25 -3.10 -3.83
CA ARG A 631 2.41 -4.29 -3.57
C ARG A 631 2.78 -5.04 -2.30
N GLU A 632 3.85 -4.64 -1.62
CA GLU A 632 4.35 -5.32 -0.42
C GLU A 632 4.60 -6.83 -0.68
N CYS A 633 5.14 -7.14 -1.85
CA CYS A 633 5.49 -8.51 -2.25
C CYS A 633 6.83 -8.99 -1.66
N HIS A 634 7.57 -8.11 -1.00
CA HIS A 634 8.83 -8.32 -0.29
C HIS A 634 10.00 -8.87 -1.13
N GLN A 635 9.87 -8.92 -2.46
CA GLN A 635 10.96 -9.37 -3.33
C GLN A 635 12.23 -8.53 -3.15
N CYS A 636 12.07 -7.20 -3.00
CA CYS A 636 13.18 -6.29 -2.73
C CYS A 636 13.88 -6.56 -1.37
N ILE A 637 13.13 -7.01 -0.36
CA ILE A 637 13.69 -7.39 0.96
C ILE A 637 14.58 -8.61 0.80
N SER A 638 14.07 -9.66 0.16
CA SER A 638 14.79 -10.93 -0.05
C SER A 638 16.03 -10.77 -0.93
N ALA A 639 16.00 -9.83 -1.89
CA ALA A 639 17.12 -9.59 -2.81
C ALA A 639 18.17 -8.62 -2.27
N CYS A 640 17.92 -7.90 -1.16
CA CYS A 640 18.85 -6.89 -0.65
C CYS A 640 20.01 -7.52 0.13
N PRO A 641 21.25 -7.56 -0.41
CA PRO A 641 22.38 -8.21 0.27
C PRO A 641 22.84 -7.45 1.53
N ALA A 642 22.49 -6.17 1.62
CA ALA A 642 22.83 -5.31 2.75
C ALA A 642 21.71 -5.22 3.80
N GLU A 643 20.60 -5.92 3.63
CA GLU A 643 19.40 -5.86 4.50
C GLU A 643 18.94 -4.43 4.81
N ALA A 644 19.10 -3.56 3.81
CA ALA A 644 18.81 -2.14 3.94
C ALA A 644 17.31 -1.80 3.85
N ILE A 645 16.46 -2.70 3.34
CA ILE A 645 15.02 -2.43 3.17
C ILE A 645 14.30 -2.51 4.52
N ASP A 646 13.59 -1.45 4.86
CA ASP A 646 12.90 -1.33 6.16
C ASP A 646 11.53 -0.65 5.99
N PHE A 647 10.47 -1.44 5.94
CA PHE A 647 9.09 -0.96 5.80
C PHE A 647 8.50 -0.37 7.09
N SER A 648 9.22 -0.48 8.22
CA SER A 648 8.79 0.12 9.49
C SER A 648 9.15 1.61 9.63
N GLN A 649 9.94 2.17 8.70
CA GLN A 649 10.29 3.58 8.71
C GLN A 649 9.04 4.48 8.68
N LYS A 650 9.07 5.54 9.49
CA LYS A 650 8.01 6.55 9.60
C LYS A 650 8.57 7.93 9.25
N ASP A 651 7.68 8.90 9.14
CA ASP A 651 8.04 10.30 9.09
C ASP A 651 8.88 10.66 10.33
N GLU A 652 9.96 11.38 10.12
CA GLU A 652 10.87 11.85 11.15
C GLU A 652 10.78 13.37 11.28
N ILE A 653 10.44 13.87 12.45
CA ILE A 653 10.45 15.30 12.73
C ILE A 653 11.81 15.68 13.29
N ILE A 654 12.47 16.60 12.61
CA ILE A 654 13.80 17.11 12.97
C ILE A 654 13.68 18.58 13.34
N ASP A 655 14.08 18.90 14.57
CA ASP A 655 14.18 20.30 15.05
C ASP A 655 15.59 20.82 14.86
N ALA A 656 15.74 21.99 14.23
CA ALA A 656 17.00 22.66 14.01
C ALA A 656 16.93 24.14 14.40
N GLU A 657 18.05 24.68 14.88
CA GLU A 657 18.25 26.11 15.08
C GLU A 657 19.28 26.62 14.08
N VAL A 658 18.96 27.65 13.30
CA VAL A 658 19.83 28.22 12.27
C VAL A 658 19.94 29.73 12.43
N LYS A 659 21.08 30.34 12.08
CA LYS A 659 21.28 31.78 12.17
C LYS A 659 20.73 32.52 10.94
N SER A 660 20.75 31.89 9.78
CA SER A 660 20.27 32.47 8.52
C SER A 660 19.53 31.43 7.67
N VAL A 661 18.73 31.92 6.71
CA VAL A 661 17.98 31.07 5.76
C VAL A 661 18.20 31.58 4.33
N ILE A 662 18.62 30.68 3.41
CA ILE A 662 18.70 30.97 1.98
C ILE A 662 17.64 30.17 1.26
N ILE A 663 16.75 30.84 0.54
CA ILE A 663 15.67 30.22 -0.22
C ILE A 663 16.10 30.08 -1.68
N SER A 664 16.25 28.83 -2.11
CA SER A 664 16.61 28.43 -3.49
C SER A 664 15.63 27.37 -4.02
N SER A 665 14.34 27.58 -3.77
CA SER A 665 13.25 26.63 -4.07
C SER A 665 13.02 26.40 -5.58
N GLY A 666 13.71 27.15 -6.45
CA GLY A 666 13.61 26.99 -7.90
C GLY A 666 12.28 27.50 -8.46
N PHE A 667 11.81 26.90 -9.54
CA PHE A 667 10.61 27.28 -10.27
C PHE A 667 9.71 26.07 -10.58
N LYS A 668 8.45 26.35 -10.88
CA LYS A 668 7.50 25.39 -11.46
C LYS A 668 7.41 25.59 -12.97
N LEU A 669 7.20 24.50 -13.72
CA LEU A 669 6.86 24.61 -15.14
C LEU A 669 5.37 24.91 -15.29
N PHE A 670 5.04 25.75 -16.29
CA PHE A 670 3.66 25.93 -16.69
C PHE A 670 3.05 24.59 -17.14
N LYS A 671 1.85 24.27 -16.69
CA LYS A 671 1.13 23.05 -17.04
C LYS A 671 0.48 23.21 -18.43
N PRO A 672 0.95 22.50 -19.49
CA PRO A 672 0.44 22.70 -20.85
C PRO A 672 -1.03 22.33 -21.01
N GLU A 673 -1.58 21.51 -20.11
CA GLU A 673 -3.01 21.16 -20.05
C GLU A 673 -3.90 22.39 -19.94
N ASN A 674 -3.40 23.47 -19.36
CA ASN A 674 -4.09 24.75 -19.26
C ASN A 674 -4.22 25.49 -20.61
N LYS A 675 -3.65 24.92 -21.69
CA LYS A 675 -3.80 25.37 -23.08
C LYS A 675 -4.36 24.26 -23.97
N PRO A 676 -5.63 23.87 -23.78
CA PRO A 676 -6.23 22.71 -24.45
C PRO A 676 -6.23 22.82 -25.98
N GLN A 677 -6.16 24.04 -26.53
CA GLN A 677 -6.06 24.28 -27.96
C GLN A 677 -4.78 23.71 -28.58
N TYR A 678 -3.73 23.44 -27.80
CA TYR A 678 -2.50 22.82 -28.29
C TYR A 678 -2.51 21.29 -28.21
N GLY A 679 -3.51 20.69 -27.53
CA GLY A 679 -3.74 19.25 -27.53
C GLY A 679 -2.75 18.42 -26.73
N TYR A 680 -2.03 19.02 -25.78
CA TYR A 680 -1.20 18.29 -24.82
C TYR A 680 -2.08 17.34 -23.98
N GLY A 681 -1.58 16.11 -23.74
CA GLY A 681 -2.37 15.07 -23.08
C GLY A 681 -3.46 14.41 -23.96
N LYS A 682 -3.89 15.09 -25.03
CA LYS A 682 -4.85 14.58 -26.01
C LYS A 682 -4.16 13.89 -27.20
N TYR A 683 -3.08 14.48 -27.67
CA TYR A 683 -2.28 13.97 -28.80
C TYR A 683 -0.92 13.53 -28.26
N PRO A 684 -0.56 12.25 -28.33
CA PRO A 684 0.68 11.75 -27.73
C PRO A 684 1.97 12.39 -28.27
N ASN A 685 1.92 12.90 -29.52
CA ASN A 685 3.05 13.59 -30.16
C ASN A 685 3.06 15.11 -29.94
N VAL A 686 2.28 15.60 -28.98
CA VAL A 686 2.41 16.96 -28.42
C VAL A 686 3.06 16.86 -27.06
N ILE A 687 4.28 17.33 -26.92
CA ILE A 687 5.11 17.21 -25.71
C ILE A 687 5.53 18.60 -25.22
N ASP A 688 5.98 18.69 -23.98
CA ASP A 688 6.61 19.90 -23.49
C ASP A 688 8.14 19.91 -23.72
N ALA A 689 8.75 21.07 -23.53
CA ALA A 689 10.17 21.25 -23.76
C ALA A 689 11.07 20.46 -22.79
N MET A 690 10.62 20.15 -21.57
CA MET A 690 11.38 19.31 -20.64
C MET A 690 11.37 17.86 -21.12
N GLN A 691 10.25 17.39 -21.64
CA GLN A 691 10.15 16.07 -22.30
C GLN A 691 11.10 15.98 -23.48
N MET A 692 11.17 17.04 -24.29
CA MET A 692 12.15 17.09 -25.39
C MET A 692 13.59 17.07 -24.87
N ASP A 693 13.91 17.82 -23.81
CA ASP A 693 15.25 17.77 -23.19
C ASP A 693 15.61 16.36 -22.74
N ARG A 694 14.66 15.57 -22.21
CA ARG A 694 14.90 14.17 -21.85
C ARG A 694 15.14 13.29 -23.06
N LEU A 695 14.42 13.51 -24.17
CA LEU A 695 14.61 12.73 -25.42
C LEU A 695 15.96 12.94 -26.07
N ILE A 696 16.55 14.13 -25.92
CA ILE A 696 17.86 14.47 -26.52
C ILE A 696 19.03 14.41 -25.52
N ALA A 697 18.77 14.13 -24.23
CA ALA A 697 19.80 14.03 -23.21
C ALA A 697 20.74 12.82 -23.43
N PRO A 698 22.01 12.88 -22.99
CA PRO A 698 22.89 11.71 -22.96
C PRO A 698 22.32 10.54 -22.13
N THR A 699 21.56 10.86 -21.08
CA THR A 699 20.88 9.90 -20.20
C THR A 699 19.42 9.69 -20.57
N ARG A 700 19.07 9.84 -21.84
CA ARG A 700 17.69 9.69 -22.35
C ARG A 700 17.15 8.28 -22.12
N PRO A 701 15.80 8.13 -22.03
CA PRO A 701 15.17 6.83 -21.75
C PRO A 701 15.21 5.86 -22.94
N PHE A 702 15.41 6.38 -24.18
CA PHE A 702 15.44 5.58 -25.42
C PHE A 702 16.77 5.77 -26.15
N ASN A 703 17.14 4.80 -26.97
CA ASN A 703 18.40 4.85 -27.74
C ASN A 703 18.41 5.94 -28.83
N ALA A 704 17.25 6.44 -29.22
CA ALA A 704 17.08 7.48 -30.25
C ALA A 704 16.03 8.52 -29.81
N VAL A 705 15.92 9.63 -30.56
CA VAL A 705 14.82 10.58 -30.43
C VAL A 705 13.59 9.97 -31.09
N LEU A 706 12.59 9.60 -30.25
CA LEU A 706 11.39 8.91 -30.72
C LEU A 706 10.13 9.71 -30.37
N ARG A 707 9.12 9.65 -31.23
CA ARG A 707 7.80 10.19 -30.96
C ARG A 707 7.09 9.34 -29.92
N PRO A 708 6.53 9.91 -28.85
CA PRO A 708 5.89 9.10 -27.80
C PRO A 708 4.68 8.28 -28.27
N GLY A 709 3.98 8.75 -29.29
CA GLY A 709 2.73 8.13 -29.76
C GLY A 709 2.91 6.83 -30.54
N ASP A 710 4.03 6.65 -31.26
CA ASP A 710 4.22 5.49 -32.15
C ASP A 710 5.66 4.98 -32.21
N GLY A 711 6.58 5.56 -31.46
CA GLY A 711 7.98 5.14 -31.39
C GLY A 711 8.78 5.38 -32.68
N LYS A 712 8.29 6.20 -33.60
CA LYS A 712 9.02 6.55 -34.85
C LYS A 712 9.93 7.74 -34.60
N VAL A 713 10.99 7.84 -35.44
CA VAL A 713 11.83 9.03 -35.49
C VAL A 713 11.03 10.19 -36.12
N PRO A 714 11.04 11.39 -35.53
CA PRO A 714 10.31 12.52 -36.10
C PRO A 714 11.06 13.13 -37.30
N ASP A 715 10.28 13.49 -38.35
CA ASP A 715 10.78 14.15 -39.55
C ASP A 715 10.47 15.65 -39.59
N LYS A 716 9.34 16.05 -39.00
CA LYS A 716 8.85 17.46 -39.01
C LYS A 716 8.50 17.93 -37.62
N ILE A 717 9.37 18.68 -37.00
CA ILE A 717 9.26 19.10 -35.60
C ILE A 717 8.87 20.58 -35.53
N ALA A 718 7.85 20.88 -34.76
CA ALA A 718 7.44 22.27 -34.48
C ALA A 718 7.71 22.65 -33.02
N TYR A 719 8.23 23.85 -32.78
CA TYR A 719 8.28 24.49 -31.47
C TYR A 719 7.27 25.63 -31.41
N ILE A 720 6.45 25.65 -30.35
CA ILE A 720 5.51 26.76 -30.08
C ILE A 720 6.04 27.52 -28.87
N LEU A 721 6.65 28.71 -29.15
CA LEU A 721 7.19 29.57 -28.08
C LEU A 721 6.09 30.22 -27.26
N CYS A 722 6.47 30.73 -26.10
CA CYS A 722 5.62 31.47 -25.16
C CYS A 722 4.35 30.69 -24.69
N THR A 723 4.40 29.38 -24.64
CA THR A 723 3.30 28.59 -24.08
C THR A 723 3.21 28.81 -22.56
N GLY A 724 2.19 29.55 -22.09
CA GLY A 724 2.05 29.96 -20.69
C GLY A 724 3.13 30.92 -20.19
N SER A 725 3.63 31.79 -21.08
CA SER A 725 4.51 32.92 -20.78
C SER A 725 4.05 34.11 -21.60
N ARG A 726 4.07 35.33 -21.03
CA ARG A 726 3.52 36.54 -21.65
C ARG A 726 2.03 36.37 -21.99
N ASP A 727 1.29 35.74 -21.08
CA ASP A 727 -0.07 35.31 -21.30
C ASP A 727 -0.96 35.68 -20.11
N SER A 728 -1.93 36.56 -20.36
CA SER A 728 -2.94 37.02 -19.41
C SER A 728 -4.33 36.41 -19.67
N SER A 729 -4.45 35.48 -20.64
CA SER A 729 -5.75 34.99 -21.10
C SER A 729 -6.32 33.82 -20.26
N ILE A 730 -5.58 33.35 -19.27
CA ILE A 730 -5.91 32.11 -18.52
C ILE A 730 -7.00 32.34 -17.48
N GLU A 731 -7.04 33.53 -16.84
CA GLU A 731 -8.05 33.91 -15.83
C GLU A 731 -9.50 33.81 -16.31
N ASN A 732 -9.72 33.94 -17.60
CA ASN A 732 -11.04 33.98 -18.22
C ASN A 732 -11.47 32.63 -18.85
N SER A 733 -10.71 31.56 -18.68
CA SER A 733 -11.06 30.27 -19.28
C SER A 733 -11.87 29.41 -18.32
N MET A 734 -13.06 28.94 -18.75
CA MET A 734 -13.91 28.01 -17.99
C MET A 734 -13.23 26.65 -17.68
N ALA A 735 -12.04 26.40 -18.22
CA ALA A 735 -11.29 25.16 -18.05
C ALA A 735 -10.27 25.24 -16.90
N CYS A 736 -10.21 26.34 -16.17
CA CYS A 736 -9.17 26.57 -15.17
C CYS A 736 -9.58 26.00 -13.81
N SER A 737 -8.82 25.00 -13.31
CA SER A 737 -8.86 24.56 -11.92
C SER A 737 -8.17 25.59 -11.01
N SER A 738 -8.35 25.51 -9.71
CA SER A 738 -7.79 26.42 -8.68
C SER A 738 -6.26 26.63 -8.70
N GLU A 739 -5.53 25.94 -9.58
CA GLU A 739 -4.07 26.02 -9.74
C GLU A 739 -3.62 26.80 -10.99
N CYS A 740 -4.52 27.42 -11.72
CA CYS A 740 -4.16 28.23 -12.88
C CYS A 740 -3.62 29.60 -12.45
N SER A 741 -2.40 29.90 -12.80
CA SER A 741 -1.81 31.21 -12.61
C SER A 741 -1.53 31.90 -13.95
N ASN A 742 -1.94 33.15 -14.06
CA ASN A 742 -1.48 34.05 -15.12
C ASN A 742 0.03 34.18 -15.07
N ASN A 743 0.65 34.21 -16.24
CA ASN A 743 2.08 34.51 -16.38
C ASN A 743 2.27 35.62 -17.41
N PRO A 744 2.00 36.91 -17.03
CA PRO A 744 2.07 38.02 -17.95
C PRO A 744 3.49 38.38 -18.37
N ILE A 745 4.51 37.93 -17.63
CA ILE A 745 5.91 38.24 -17.89
C ILE A 745 6.58 37.23 -18.82
N CYS A 746 7.71 37.64 -19.37
CA CYS A 746 8.59 36.76 -20.13
C CYS A 746 9.37 35.84 -19.18
N SER A 747 9.35 34.54 -19.43
CA SER A 747 10.16 33.56 -18.69
C SER A 747 11.64 33.60 -19.00
N GLN A 748 12.10 34.47 -19.87
CA GLN A 748 13.48 34.77 -20.27
C GLN A 748 14.30 33.67 -20.90
N ILE A 749 14.01 32.40 -20.59
CA ILE A 749 14.80 31.20 -21.01
C ILE A 749 14.18 30.43 -22.16
N CYS A 750 12.84 30.58 -22.45
CA CYS A 750 12.13 29.69 -23.41
C CYS A 750 12.69 29.80 -24.83
N CYS A 751 13.06 30.98 -25.32
CA CYS A 751 13.66 31.14 -26.64
C CYS A 751 14.99 30.40 -26.74
N MET A 752 15.87 30.59 -25.74
CA MET A 752 17.20 30.02 -25.75
C MET A 752 17.23 28.51 -25.61
N TYR A 753 16.41 27.95 -24.72
CA TYR A 753 16.38 26.50 -24.61
C TYR A 753 15.74 25.83 -25.84
N SER A 754 14.75 26.47 -26.49
CA SER A 754 14.18 25.95 -27.73
C SER A 754 15.16 25.99 -28.90
N ILE A 755 15.94 27.07 -29.03
CA ILE A 755 17.01 27.18 -29.98
C ILE A 755 18.09 26.11 -29.73
N LYS A 756 18.49 25.94 -28.47
CA LYS A 756 19.42 24.87 -28.06
C LYS A 756 18.94 23.49 -28.48
N GLN A 757 17.68 23.18 -28.20
CA GLN A 757 17.09 21.88 -28.54
C GLN A 757 17.03 21.69 -30.06
N ALA A 758 16.66 22.73 -30.81
CA ALA A 758 16.66 22.70 -32.27
C ALA A 758 18.05 22.43 -32.86
N GLN A 759 19.11 23.09 -32.36
CA GLN A 759 20.49 22.81 -32.79
C GLN A 759 20.92 21.38 -32.47
N LEU A 760 20.56 20.86 -31.28
CA LEU A 760 20.90 19.49 -30.92
C LEU A 760 20.15 18.47 -31.79
N LEU A 761 18.92 18.76 -32.16
CA LEU A 761 18.12 17.94 -33.06
C LEU A 761 18.69 17.95 -34.50
N MET A 762 19.11 19.11 -35.00
CA MET A 762 19.80 19.17 -36.31
C MET A 762 21.04 18.29 -36.33
N GLY A 763 21.76 18.17 -35.22
CA GLY A 763 22.90 17.24 -35.11
C GLY A 763 22.48 15.77 -34.98
N ALA A 764 21.39 15.46 -34.26
CA ALA A 764 20.92 14.11 -34.06
C ALA A 764 20.05 13.56 -35.19
N LEU A 765 19.34 14.45 -35.89
CA LEU A 765 18.41 14.14 -36.98
C LEU A 765 18.67 15.09 -38.18
N PRO A 766 19.74 14.89 -38.94
CA PRO A 766 20.16 15.85 -39.96
C PRO A 766 19.16 16.06 -41.12
N MET A 767 18.22 15.13 -41.28
CA MET A 767 17.18 15.22 -42.34
C MET A 767 15.85 15.79 -41.82
N ALA A 768 15.76 16.08 -40.53
CA ALA A 768 14.52 16.59 -39.95
C ALA A 768 14.29 18.08 -40.24
N ASP A 769 13.05 18.44 -40.56
CA ASP A 769 12.61 19.82 -40.75
C ASP A 769 12.15 20.38 -39.42
N ILE A 770 12.88 21.36 -38.87
CA ILE A 770 12.63 21.96 -37.58
C ILE A 770 12.15 23.40 -37.75
N THR A 771 10.96 23.70 -37.26
CA THR A 771 10.33 25.01 -37.34
C THR A 771 10.02 25.54 -35.97
N ILE A 772 10.47 26.79 -35.67
CA ILE A 772 10.18 27.53 -34.43
C ILE A 772 9.17 28.64 -34.73
N TYR A 773 7.97 28.53 -34.15
CA TYR A 773 6.93 29.57 -34.22
C TYR A 773 7.08 30.55 -33.04
N TYR A 774 7.27 31.82 -33.32
CA TYR A 774 7.62 32.81 -32.32
C TYR A 774 6.92 34.16 -32.50
N MET A 775 6.73 34.91 -31.42
CA MET A 775 6.30 36.30 -31.45
C MET A 775 7.50 37.26 -31.60
N ASP A 776 8.48 37.12 -30.73
CA ASP A 776 9.80 37.72 -30.78
C ASP A 776 10.81 36.77 -30.13
N ILE A 777 12.10 36.85 -30.55
CA ILE A 777 13.19 36.08 -29.94
C ILE A 777 13.88 36.96 -28.89
N ARG A 778 14.03 36.41 -27.68
CA ARG A 778 14.74 37.05 -26.57
C ARG A 778 16.06 36.33 -26.37
N ALA A 779 17.12 36.91 -26.94
CA ALA A 779 18.49 36.41 -26.90
C ALA A 779 19.42 37.45 -26.25
N PHE A 780 19.07 37.86 -25.01
CA PHE A 780 19.85 38.86 -24.29
C PHE A 780 20.82 38.17 -23.32
N GLY A 781 22.05 38.22 -23.62
CA GLY A 781 23.18 37.62 -22.93
C GLY A 781 24.39 37.57 -23.84
N LYS A 782 25.59 37.48 -23.30
CA LYS A 782 26.83 37.45 -24.08
C LYS A 782 26.88 36.16 -24.90
N GLY A 783 26.94 36.29 -26.24
CA GLY A 783 26.97 35.17 -27.17
C GLY A 783 25.62 34.56 -27.52
N TYR A 784 24.47 35.08 -26.98
CA TYR A 784 23.15 34.50 -27.22
C TYR A 784 22.59 34.86 -28.60
N GLU A 785 22.86 36.08 -29.09
CA GLU A 785 22.47 36.49 -30.44
C GLU A 785 23.24 35.67 -31.49
N GLU A 786 24.56 35.50 -31.32
CA GLU A 786 25.38 34.69 -32.20
C GLU A 786 24.88 33.21 -32.22
N PHE A 787 24.50 32.68 -31.07
CA PHE A 787 23.92 31.33 -30.95
C PHE A 787 22.60 31.22 -31.71
N PHE A 788 21.77 32.28 -31.69
CA PHE A 788 20.55 32.31 -32.47
C PHE A 788 20.84 32.40 -33.98
N GLN A 789 21.75 33.24 -34.42
CA GLN A 789 22.12 33.33 -35.83
C GLN A 789 22.75 32.03 -36.35
N GLN A 790 23.58 31.38 -35.53
CA GLN A 790 24.12 30.06 -35.85
C GLN A 790 22.98 29.02 -36.10
N SER A 791 21.94 29.03 -35.31
CA SER A 791 20.79 28.15 -35.47
C SER A 791 20.09 28.32 -36.83
N LYS A 792 19.93 29.58 -37.29
CA LYS A 792 19.44 29.88 -38.64
C LYS A 792 20.39 29.33 -39.74
N GLY A 793 21.68 29.54 -39.53
CA GLY A 793 22.73 29.02 -40.47
C GLY A 793 22.73 27.50 -40.56
N MET A 794 22.32 26.78 -39.51
CA MET A 794 22.17 25.35 -39.50
C MET A 794 20.91 24.84 -40.23
N GLY A 795 19.99 25.70 -40.63
CA GLY A 795 18.78 25.34 -41.36
C GLY A 795 17.50 25.29 -40.51
N VAL A 796 17.55 25.73 -39.27
CA VAL A 796 16.31 25.83 -38.45
C VAL A 796 15.42 26.94 -39.02
N SER A 797 14.18 26.62 -39.29
CA SER A 797 13.16 27.57 -39.80
C SER A 797 12.55 28.39 -38.68
N PHE A 798 12.49 29.70 -38.83
CA PHE A 798 11.87 30.62 -37.86
C PHE A 798 10.69 31.33 -38.50
N ILE A 799 9.47 31.07 -38.01
CA ILE A 799 8.23 31.69 -38.48
C ILE A 799 7.74 32.68 -37.45
N LYS A 800 7.73 33.96 -37.76
CA LYS A 800 7.15 34.97 -36.90
C LYS A 800 5.63 34.93 -37.00
N GLY A 801 5.00 34.35 -35.96
CA GLY A 801 3.59 34.13 -35.95
C GLY A 801 3.10 33.55 -34.63
N LYS A 802 1.77 33.53 -34.46
CA LYS A 802 1.11 32.96 -33.29
C LYS A 802 0.33 31.74 -33.70
N VAL A 803 0.67 30.56 -33.11
CA VAL A 803 -0.12 29.35 -33.30
C VAL A 803 -1.42 29.48 -32.52
N ALA A 804 -2.55 29.30 -33.22
CA ALA A 804 -3.86 29.39 -32.63
C ALA A 804 -4.35 28.02 -32.13
N LYS A 805 -4.03 26.94 -32.89
CA LYS A 805 -4.56 25.60 -32.60
C LYS A 805 -3.68 24.51 -33.20
N VAL A 806 -3.63 23.38 -32.48
CA VAL A 806 -3.10 22.10 -32.98
C VAL A 806 -4.22 21.10 -33.11
N THR A 807 -4.33 20.39 -34.24
CA THR A 807 -5.30 19.34 -34.48
C THR A 807 -4.62 18.12 -35.05
N LYS A 808 -5.16 16.92 -34.81
CA LYS A 808 -4.69 15.69 -35.42
C LYS A 808 -5.33 15.52 -36.79
N LYS A 809 -4.57 15.04 -37.77
CA LYS A 809 -5.10 14.69 -39.07
C LYS A 809 -5.81 13.33 -39.01
N ASP A 810 -6.99 13.24 -39.62
CA ASP A 810 -7.85 12.06 -39.57
C ASP A 810 -7.54 11.01 -40.65
N ASP A 811 -6.29 10.88 -41.09
CA ASP A 811 -5.85 9.94 -42.13
C ASP A 811 -5.05 8.74 -41.60
N GLY A 812 -4.98 8.58 -40.32
CA GLY A 812 -4.20 7.50 -39.69
C GLY A 812 -2.70 7.72 -39.64
N SER A 813 -2.17 8.82 -40.22
CA SER A 813 -0.73 9.13 -40.23
C SER A 813 -0.16 9.49 -38.85
N GLY A 814 -1.02 9.94 -37.92
CA GLY A 814 -0.62 10.49 -36.64
C GLY A 814 -0.08 11.93 -36.72
N ASP A 815 -0.14 12.54 -37.92
CA ASP A 815 0.34 13.91 -38.13
C ASP A 815 -0.53 14.96 -37.45
N LEU A 816 0.11 16.07 -37.12
CA LEU A 816 -0.47 17.22 -36.42
C LEU A 816 -0.52 18.41 -37.38
N ILE A 817 -1.63 19.10 -37.43
CA ILE A 817 -1.84 20.32 -38.21
C ILE A 817 -1.82 21.53 -37.27
N LEU A 818 -0.86 22.41 -37.48
CA LEU A 818 -0.75 23.68 -36.78
C LEU A 818 -1.43 24.79 -37.61
N ARG A 819 -2.44 25.42 -37.01
CA ARG A 819 -3.03 26.62 -37.61
C ARG A 819 -2.41 27.85 -36.94
N TYR A 820 -1.81 28.73 -37.72
CA TYR A 820 -1.10 29.90 -37.24
C TYR A 820 -1.30 31.11 -38.10
N GLU A 821 -1.17 32.29 -37.50
CA GLU A 821 -1.09 33.57 -38.22
C GLU A 821 0.38 33.86 -38.51
N ASP A 822 0.71 33.99 -39.78
CA ASP A 822 2.02 34.49 -40.21
C ASP A 822 2.00 36.02 -40.20
N THR A 823 2.67 36.63 -39.20
CA THR A 823 2.62 38.09 -39.00
C THR A 823 3.37 38.87 -40.08
N ALA A 824 4.24 38.23 -40.87
CA ALA A 824 4.94 38.85 -41.99
C ALA A 824 3.99 39.06 -43.19
N THR A 825 3.00 38.20 -43.35
CA THR A 825 2.06 38.23 -44.46
C THR A 825 0.65 38.62 -44.05
N GLY A 826 0.31 38.57 -42.75
CA GLY A 826 -1.03 38.77 -42.21
C GLY A 826 -2.02 37.64 -42.56
N ILE A 827 -1.53 36.51 -43.06
CA ILE A 827 -2.35 35.41 -43.54
C ILE A 827 -2.35 34.24 -42.53
N VAL A 828 -3.53 33.70 -42.29
CA VAL A 828 -3.66 32.43 -41.52
C VAL A 828 -3.28 31.29 -42.43
N LYS A 829 -2.31 30.49 -41.94
CA LYS A 829 -1.74 29.31 -42.64
C LYS A 829 -1.91 28.06 -41.83
N GLU A 830 -1.78 26.92 -42.48
CA GLU A 830 -1.69 25.61 -41.84
C GLU A 830 -0.39 24.93 -42.24
N ALA A 831 0.25 24.29 -41.27
CA ALA A 831 1.48 23.53 -41.47
C ALA A 831 1.35 22.14 -40.85
N LYS A 832 1.93 21.15 -41.51
CA LYS A 832 1.95 19.75 -41.09
C LYS A 832 3.25 19.44 -40.35
N HIS A 833 3.12 18.86 -39.14
CA HIS A 833 4.22 18.36 -38.35
C HIS A 833 3.88 16.99 -37.78
N ASP A 834 4.89 16.24 -37.35
CA ASP A 834 4.72 14.92 -36.74
C ASP A 834 5.11 14.88 -35.26
N LEU A 835 5.76 15.94 -34.79
CA LEU A 835 6.04 16.17 -33.38
C LEU A 835 5.91 17.67 -33.06
N VAL A 836 5.20 18.01 -32.02
CA VAL A 836 5.02 19.40 -31.55
C VAL A 836 5.55 19.55 -30.13
N VAL A 837 6.43 20.52 -29.94
CA VAL A 837 7.07 20.85 -28.65
C VAL A 837 6.52 22.18 -28.14
N LEU A 838 5.90 22.13 -26.98
CA LEU A 838 5.41 23.32 -26.30
C LEU A 838 6.51 23.93 -25.44
N SER A 839 6.95 25.12 -25.80
CA SER A 839 8.00 25.86 -25.07
C SER A 839 7.36 26.54 -23.87
N VAL A 840 7.16 25.77 -22.80
CA VAL A 840 6.44 26.19 -21.59
C VAL A 840 7.20 27.23 -20.78
N GLY A 841 6.45 28.14 -20.17
CA GLY A 841 6.99 29.17 -19.28
C GLY A 841 7.39 28.63 -17.92
N VAL A 842 8.14 29.44 -17.17
CA VAL A 842 8.49 29.23 -15.76
C VAL A 842 7.54 30.03 -14.87
N LEU A 843 7.10 29.39 -13.79
CA LEU A 843 6.21 29.97 -12.79
C LEU A 843 6.92 30.03 -11.43
N PRO A 844 6.56 30.94 -10.54
CA PRO A 844 7.13 31.03 -9.20
C PRO A 844 6.86 29.75 -8.38
N ASN A 845 7.84 29.40 -7.55
CA ASN A 845 7.71 28.35 -6.54
C ASN A 845 7.81 28.97 -5.15
N ASN A 846 6.71 29.53 -4.69
CA ASN A 846 6.60 30.31 -3.46
C ASN A 846 5.98 29.53 -2.28
N GLU A 847 5.85 28.21 -2.36
CA GLU A 847 5.20 27.41 -1.31
C GLU A 847 5.85 27.61 0.06
N ILE A 848 7.18 27.80 0.09
CA ILE A 848 7.95 28.01 1.32
C ILE A 848 7.50 29.24 2.13
N THR A 849 6.86 30.22 1.52
CA THR A 849 6.40 31.42 2.24
C THR A 849 5.37 31.12 3.30
N LYS A 850 4.59 30.03 3.11
CA LYS A 850 3.57 29.56 4.06
C LYS A 850 4.16 28.92 5.34
N ASN A 851 5.43 28.56 5.29
CA ASN A 851 6.11 27.89 6.41
C ASN A 851 6.69 28.88 7.42
N PHE A 852 6.76 30.18 7.09
CA PHE A 852 7.08 31.24 8.04
C PHE A 852 5.87 31.55 8.90
N THR A 853 5.93 31.22 10.20
CA THR A 853 4.75 31.23 11.07
C THR A 853 4.57 32.54 11.85
N ASN A 854 5.66 33.25 12.18
CA ASN A 854 5.64 34.49 12.95
C ASN A 854 6.15 35.73 12.18
N GLN A 855 6.44 35.57 10.89
CA GLN A 855 6.86 36.63 9.97
C GLN A 855 6.19 36.41 8.61
N VAL A 856 6.06 37.47 7.81
CA VAL A 856 5.51 37.38 6.47
C VAL A 856 6.60 37.60 5.44
N LEU A 857 6.98 36.60 4.72
CA LEU A 857 7.87 36.72 3.57
C LEU A 857 7.08 37.28 2.37
N GLN A 858 7.41 38.52 1.97
CA GLN A 858 6.68 39.21 0.92
C GLN A 858 6.95 38.64 -0.47
N LEU A 859 5.93 38.69 -1.31
CA LEU A 859 6.00 38.36 -2.73
C LEU A 859 5.91 39.65 -3.56
N ASP A 860 6.49 39.63 -4.77
CA ASP A 860 6.30 40.66 -5.78
C ASP A 860 4.94 40.50 -6.52
N ASP A 861 4.66 41.41 -7.46
CA ASP A 861 3.42 41.42 -8.25
C ASP A 861 3.27 40.18 -9.16
N GLN A 862 4.32 39.40 -9.35
CA GLN A 862 4.36 38.18 -10.14
C GLN A 862 4.44 36.91 -9.28
N ASN A 863 4.27 37.05 -7.96
CA ASN A 863 4.32 36.01 -6.96
C ASN A 863 5.70 35.31 -6.77
N TYR A 864 6.78 35.95 -7.19
CA TYR A 864 8.14 35.57 -6.78
C TYR A 864 8.47 36.13 -5.40
N ILE A 865 9.50 35.58 -4.74
CA ILE A 865 9.97 36.15 -3.46
C ILE A 865 10.53 37.54 -3.70
N LYS A 866 9.95 38.55 -3.04
CA LYS A 866 10.28 39.92 -3.22
C LYS A 866 11.68 40.24 -2.70
N GLN A 867 12.53 40.76 -3.56
CA GLN A 867 13.81 41.36 -3.24
C GLN A 867 13.62 42.77 -2.69
N ILE A 868 14.44 43.20 -1.73
CA ILE A 868 14.35 44.57 -1.19
C ILE A 868 14.67 45.60 -2.30
N ASP A 869 15.74 45.34 -3.04
CA ASP A 869 16.13 46.09 -4.22
C ASP A 869 16.81 45.13 -5.21
N GLU A 870 16.27 45.07 -6.43
CA GLU A 870 16.76 44.12 -7.45
C GLU A 870 18.17 44.46 -7.97
N LEU A 871 18.63 45.71 -7.83
CA LEU A 871 19.89 46.15 -8.36
C LEU A 871 20.98 46.24 -7.30
N ILE A 872 20.66 46.77 -6.11
CA ILE A 872 21.63 47.06 -5.06
C ILE A 872 21.71 45.92 -4.02
N SER A 873 20.56 45.26 -3.72
CA SER A 873 20.47 44.23 -2.69
C SER A 873 19.66 43.04 -3.18
N PRO A 874 20.08 42.39 -4.27
CA PRO A 874 19.27 41.40 -4.99
C PRO A 874 19.05 40.07 -4.23
N SER A 875 19.69 39.88 -3.10
CA SER A 875 19.53 38.69 -2.29
C SER A 875 18.73 38.92 -1.01
N LEU A 876 18.52 40.17 -0.59
CA LEU A 876 17.81 40.50 0.63
C LEU A 876 16.31 40.41 0.46
N THR A 877 15.64 39.87 1.47
CA THR A 877 14.17 39.75 1.52
C THR A 877 13.55 40.64 2.58
N SER A 878 12.23 40.66 2.68
CA SER A 878 11.49 41.41 3.71
C SER A 878 11.77 40.96 5.15
N ILE A 879 12.43 39.84 5.34
CA ILE A 879 12.76 39.25 6.67
C ILE A 879 14.28 39.29 6.82
N GLU A 880 14.76 40.04 7.81
CA GLU A 880 16.19 40.08 8.15
C GLU A 880 16.74 38.71 8.48
N GLY A 881 17.87 38.32 7.89
CA GLY A 881 18.48 36.99 8.00
C GLY A 881 17.92 35.96 7.03
N VAL A 882 16.93 36.33 6.21
CA VAL A 882 16.38 35.50 5.13
C VAL A 882 16.79 36.05 3.78
N PHE A 883 17.42 35.23 2.97
CA PHE A 883 17.97 35.55 1.66
C PHE A 883 17.30 34.73 0.56
N VAL A 884 17.32 35.24 -0.67
CA VAL A 884 16.75 34.52 -1.83
C VAL A 884 17.82 34.34 -2.91
N ALA A 885 17.81 33.16 -3.55
CA ALA A 885 18.76 32.78 -4.59
C ALA A 885 18.10 32.12 -5.79
N GLY A 886 18.71 32.29 -6.95
CA GLY A 886 18.30 31.69 -8.20
C GLY A 886 16.89 32.08 -8.65
N THR A 887 16.18 31.13 -9.25
CA THR A 887 14.84 31.39 -9.84
C THR A 887 13.71 31.54 -8.82
N ALA A 888 13.99 31.45 -7.53
CA ALA A 888 13.01 31.76 -6.49
C ALA A 888 12.68 33.27 -6.45
N ALA A 889 13.62 34.14 -6.88
CA ALA A 889 13.49 35.56 -6.97
C ALA A 889 13.00 36.07 -8.34
N GLY A 890 12.90 35.23 -9.36
CA GLY A 890 12.46 35.58 -10.71
C GLY A 890 13.05 34.65 -11.76
N PRO A 891 12.56 34.74 -13.02
CA PRO A 891 13.12 33.93 -14.10
C PRO A 891 14.59 34.26 -14.33
N LYS A 892 15.44 33.22 -14.32
CA LYS A 892 16.91 33.34 -14.52
C LYS A 892 17.41 32.12 -15.29
N ASP A 893 18.46 32.26 -16.07
CA ASP A 893 19.21 31.18 -16.63
C ASP A 893 20.19 30.55 -15.60
N ILE A 894 20.98 29.58 -16.01
CA ILE A 894 21.89 28.85 -15.11
C ILE A 894 23.02 29.78 -14.60
N PRO A 895 23.74 30.54 -15.47
CA PRO A 895 24.76 31.50 -15.01
C PRO A 895 24.23 32.52 -14.01
N ASP A 896 23.09 33.14 -14.28
CA ASP A 896 22.48 34.13 -13.39
C ASP A 896 22.01 33.49 -12.07
N SER A 897 21.54 32.26 -12.12
CA SER A 897 21.16 31.52 -10.91
C SER A 897 22.37 31.21 -10.00
N ILE A 898 23.53 30.88 -10.57
CA ILE A 898 24.80 30.67 -9.85
C ILE A 898 25.31 32.01 -9.25
N LEU A 899 25.31 33.07 -10.01
CA LEU A 899 25.71 34.42 -9.54
C LEU A 899 24.82 34.89 -8.37
N SER A 900 23.50 34.69 -8.50
CA SER A 900 22.55 35.04 -7.44
C SER A 900 22.79 34.20 -6.17
N ALA A 901 23.18 32.93 -6.31
CA ALA A 901 23.49 32.07 -5.17
C ALA A 901 24.77 32.52 -4.44
N GLY A 902 25.81 32.90 -5.18
CA GLY A 902 27.04 33.49 -4.61
C GLY A 902 26.77 34.78 -3.85
N SER A 903 25.91 35.66 -4.40
CA SER A 903 25.47 36.88 -3.73
C SER A 903 24.75 36.56 -2.41
N ALA A 904 23.79 35.62 -2.44
CA ALA A 904 23.03 35.26 -1.24
C ALA A 904 23.92 34.59 -0.15
N ALA A 905 24.91 33.81 -0.56
CA ALA A 905 25.88 33.23 0.37
C ALA A 905 26.76 34.28 1.03
N SER A 906 27.25 35.27 0.25
CA SER A 906 28.08 36.38 0.76
C SER A 906 27.30 37.24 1.75
N GLU A 907 26.06 37.64 1.43
CA GLU A 907 25.18 38.40 2.31
C GLU A 907 24.83 37.64 3.58
N ALA A 908 24.55 36.31 3.48
CA ALA A 908 24.30 35.48 4.62
C ALA A 908 25.53 35.34 5.54
N ALA A 909 26.73 35.17 4.96
CA ALA A 909 27.98 35.12 5.71
C ALA A 909 28.25 36.48 6.44
N GLY A 910 28.04 37.62 5.77
CA GLY A 910 28.13 38.93 6.38
C GLY A 910 27.15 39.12 7.54
N TYR A 911 25.92 38.68 7.37
CA TYR A 911 24.89 38.71 8.42
C TYR A 911 25.28 37.86 9.62
N ILE A 912 25.69 36.59 9.39
CA ILE A 912 26.10 35.67 10.47
C ILE A 912 27.28 36.20 11.25
N SER A 913 28.26 36.84 10.57
CA SER A 913 29.47 37.41 11.21
C SER A 913 29.15 38.57 12.13
N ASN A 914 28.04 39.28 11.92
CA ASN A 914 27.61 40.44 12.72
C ASN A 914 26.65 40.04 13.88
N LEU A 915 26.25 38.78 14.01
CA LEU A 915 25.43 38.27 15.12
C LEU A 915 26.22 38.07 16.39
#